data_e10eb6f2f30c47c7c0788b86acd67c59
#
_entry.id   e10eb6f2f30c47c7c0788b86acd67c59
#
_cell.length_a   1.000
_cell.length_b   1.000
_cell.length_c   1.000
_cell.angle_alpha   90.00
_cell.angle_beta   90.00
_cell.angle_gamma   90.00
#
_symmetry.space_group_name_H-M   'P 1'
#
loop_
_entity.id
_entity.type
_entity.pdbx_description
1 polymer ?
#
loop_
_entity_poly.entity_id
_entity_poly.type
_entity_poly.pdbx_seq_one_letter_code
_entity_poly.pdbx_strand_id
1 'polypeptide(L)'
;MRTAIAIPVGFCAALAAAALLRADAPVQPDEATRIYGAIRAFELTGGSLPVSDFTLTRDRIEMTFTGTFHFAGTVENRVTGAVFIGRGTMRAAVPPSEFERDHVRRLIGADTVESDFTTAVLRWTDDTIDLFPARAGEGGAPAADAARVAAGFEARLTRETGVNLASRLALSIVNRESPGLFFVQFEGGRRARFNVLVDHQHRIPVSHFNVNGGEKGLVFAYRPIIFRTETWMAFYSADDYARGTATYSDVHNLVDVTHYDVDVDLTRPDERLSLTARMTMNVSAPDVRAIPFILGEGLSTYQDQRLQHQLHVRGVRVDGAPAAWTQEDWESGLTIWLPQAVGPERPLTVEVDLDGRFLQVNDLVRGAYYPISNTAWLPRHGYLDRATFDLEFRHRKRDSVASVGTRVREEPDPSAADLMITTYQMTDPVALVVFALGPFERHRQEVTFESGGDPIPLEFHKLPDRQARIAAVKEDFVLAELDNSLRYFAAIFGRYPYKSFGAAFHPYPFGQGFPTMLMLAPADQAAGGTFAFISHETAHQWWGNIVAWRSYRDQWLSEGFAQYSSVLYTGLRDKPQTAAELLRDMRQSLLGPPRTLTGAGRGRLNDVGPIILGHRLNSSQSFGAYQALVYNKGALVLRMLHYLLSDPAADPIVSGDGGFNRMMAAFVEEFRDDAASTDDFRAVANRHFASSPVAVRTGTNQLNWFFRQWVYQTGLPSYRMEYQVADQAEGAVLVTGTVFQDNVPADWMMPVPVVFTFDGDRTGRSVVHVRGASSTFEMRLPMRPRNVQLDPDGWILSERTATTRK
;
A
#
# COMPACT_ATOMS: atom_id res chain seq x y z
N MET A 1 -59.33 -60.86 -0.83
CA MET A 1 -59.72 -59.49 -1.21
C MET A 1 -58.61 -58.54 -0.83
N ARG A 2 -57.75 -58.24 -1.79
CA ARG A 2 -56.64 -57.16 -1.67
C ARG A 2 -56.89 -56.21 -2.82
N THR A 3 -57.35 -55.02 -2.49
CA THR A 3 -57.61 -53.95 -3.42
C THR A 3 -56.30 -53.21 -3.65
N ALA A 4 -55.75 -53.26 -4.86
CA ALA A 4 -54.62 -52.49 -5.28
C ALA A 4 -55.08 -51.09 -5.69
N ILE A 5 -54.46 -50.06 -5.10
CA ILE A 5 -54.62 -48.62 -5.48
C ILE A 5 -53.54 -48.26 -6.51
N ALA A 6 -53.96 -48.04 -7.74
CA ALA A 6 -53.11 -47.53 -8.80
C ALA A 6 -52.93 -46.03 -8.63
N ILE A 7 -51.68 -45.58 -8.47
CA ILE A 7 -51.30 -44.17 -8.48
C ILE A 7 -51.00 -43.79 -9.94
N PRO A 8 -51.54 -42.71 -10.48
CA PRO A 8 -51.30 -42.34 -11.87
C PRO A 8 -49.91 -41.73 -12.08
N VAL A 9 -49.14 -42.33 -13.00
CA VAL A 9 -47.78 -41.94 -13.47
C VAL A 9 -47.77 -40.59 -14.26
N GLY A 10 -48.87 -39.93 -14.34
CA GLY A 10 -49.00 -38.68 -15.17
C GLY A 10 -48.51 -37.36 -14.53
N PHE A 11 -48.27 -37.34 -13.21
CA PHE A 11 -47.97 -36.07 -12.53
C PHE A 11 -46.44 -35.70 -12.43
N CYS A 12 -45.57 -36.70 -12.59
CA CYS A 12 -44.11 -36.44 -12.54
C CYS A 12 -43.49 -35.96 -13.88
N ALA A 13 -44.18 -36.26 -15.02
CA ALA A 13 -43.71 -35.82 -16.33
C ALA A 13 -43.98 -34.33 -16.62
N ALA A 14 -45.03 -33.76 -16.01
CA ALA A 14 -45.38 -32.35 -16.17
C ALA A 14 -44.48 -31.39 -15.32
N LEU A 15 -43.93 -31.87 -14.19
CA LEU A 15 -42.99 -31.09 -13.36
C LEU A 15 -41.56 -31.11 -13.92
N ALA A 16 -41.15 -32.20 -14.60
CA ALA A 16 -39.85 -32.27 -15.29
C ALA A 16 -39.82 -31.43 -16.58
N ALA A 17 -40.93 -31.32 -17.30
CA ALA A 17 -41.05 -30.46 -18.49
C ALA A 17 -41.13 -28.96 -18.15
N ALA A 18 -41.67 -28.60 -16.98
CA ALA A 18 -41.69 -27.20 -16.50
C ALA A 18 -40.32 -26.71 -15.99
N ALA A 19 -39.44 -27.62 -15.54
CA ALA A 19 -38.05 -27.27 -15.13
C ALA A 19 -37.09 -27.11 -16.34
N LEU A 20 -37.35 -27.80 -17.46
CA LEU A 20 -36.54 -27.73 -18.68
C LEU A 20 -36.91 -26.55 -19.62
N LEU A 21 -38.09 -25.95 -19.43
CA LEU A 21 -38.52 -24.78 -20.22
C LEU A 21 -38.23 -23.43 -19.59
N ARG A 22 -37.48 -23.39 -18.46
CA ARG A 22 -37.01 -22.16 -17.84
C ARG A 22 -35.54 -21.75 -18.17
N ALA A 23 -34.88 -22.51 -19.04
CA ALA A 23 -33.44 -22.35 -19.30
C ALA A 23 -33.09 -21.39 -20.45
N ASP A 24 -34.03 -20.95 -21.27
CA ASP A 24 -33.72 -20.20 -22.49
C ASP A 24 -34.62 -18.96 -22.75
N ALA A 25 -35.01 -18.22 -21.75
CA ALA A 25 -35.44 -16.85 -21.98
C ALA A 25 -34.19 -15.98 -22.11
N PRO A 26 -33.98 -15.19 -23.20
CA PRO A 26 -32.86 -14.25 -23.29
C PRO A 26 -32.96 -13.33 -22.08
N VAL A 27 -31.91 -13.34 -21.26
CA VAL A 27 -31.78 -12.42 -20.13
C VAL A 27 -31.80 -11.01 -20.71
N GLN A 28 -32.87 -10.26 -20.48
CA GLN A 28 -32.91 -8.84 -20.83
C GLN A 28 -31.72 -8.19 -20.10
N PRO A 29 -30.93 -7.31 -20.76
CA PRO A 29 -29.93 -6.54 -20.07
C PRO A 29 -30.60 -5.91 -18.84
N ASP A 30 -30.06 -6.17 -17.66
CA ASP A 30 -30.61 -5.61 -16.45
C ASP A 30 -30.49 -4.07 -16.48
N GLU A 31 -31.21 -3.40 -15.60
CA GLU A 31 -31.22 -1.94 -15.52
C GLU A 31 -29.80 -1.37 -15.37
N ALA A 32 -28.95 -2.04 -14.60
CA ALA A 32 -27.56 -1.61 -14.35
C ALA A 32 -26.69 -1.66 -15.61
N THR A 33 -26.81 -2.71 -16.41
CA THR A 33 -26.10 -2.85 -17.70
C THR A 33 -26.55 -1.77 -18.69
N ARG A 34 -27.85 -1.45 -18.70
CA ARG A 34 -28.42 -0.37 -19.53
C ARG A 34 -27.89 1.00 -19.09
N ILE A 35 -27.86 1.25 -17.76
CA ILE A 35 -27.31 2.49 -17.18
C ILE A 35 -25.83 2.61 -17.53
N TYR A 36 -25.05 1.56 -17.34
CA TYR A 36 -23.62 1.53 -17.71
C TYR A 36 -23.42 1.85 -19.18
N GLY A 37 -24.15 1.19 -20.09
CA GLY A 37 -24.05 1.41 -21.54
C GLY A 37 -24.34 2.85 -21.95
N ALA A 38 -25.38 3.47 -21.36
CA ALA A 38 -25.72 4.87 -21.62
C ALA A 38 -24.65 5.85 -21.10
N ILE A 39 -24.09 5.62 -19.91
CA ILE A 39 -23.00 6.43 -19.36
C ILE A 39 -21.72 6.26 -20.19
N ARG A 40 -21.42 5.03 -20.61
CA ARG A 40 -20.22 4.67 -21.38
C ARG A 40 -20.24 5.30 -22.77
N ALA A 41 -21.42 5.40 -23.41
CA ALA A 41 -21.58 6.03 -24.72
C ALA A 41 -21.25 7.53 -24.69
N PHE A 42 -21.51 8.22 -23.58
CA PHE A 42 -21.25 9.64 -23.36
C PHE A 42 -21.69 10.53 -24.52
N GLU A 43 -22.89 10.33 -25.03
CA GLU A 43 -23.46 11.10 -26.13
C GLU A 43 -23.90 12.50 -25.68
N LEU A 44 -23.45 13.55 -26.38
CA LEU A 44 -23.73 14.95 -26.04
C LEU A 44 -25.06 15.41 -26.61
N THR A 45 -26.17 14.82 -26.16
CA THR A 45 -27.54 15.10 -26.66
C THR A 45 -28.35 16.03 -25.72
N GLY A 46 -27.78 16.44 -24.59
CA GLY A 46 -28.45 17.25 -23.57
C GLY A 46 -28.45 18.77 -23.83
N GLY A 47 -28.09 19.19 -25.05
CA GLY A 47 -28.08 20.60 -25.42
C GLY A 47 -26.80 21.34 -25.08
N SER A 48 -26.75 22.64 -25.36
CA SER A 48 -25.56 23.49 -25.18
C SER A 48 -25.90 24.74 -24.37
N LEU A 49 -24.99 25.21 -23.54
CA LEU A 49 -25.11 26.40 -22.70
C LEU A 49 -23.88 27.29 -22.88
N PRO A 50 -24.01 28.46 -23.57
CA PRO A 50 -22.93 29.44 -23.57
C PRO A 50 -22.87 30.15 -22.20
N VAL A 51 -21.63 30.36 -21.70
CA VAL A 51 -21.37 31.03 -20.43
C VAL A 51 -20.27 32.07 -20.56
N SER A 52 -20.34 33.11 -19.74
CA SER A 52 -19.30 34.13 -19.58
C SER A 52 -19.03 34.30 -18.09
N ASP A 53 -17.77 34.11 -17.69
CA ASP A 53 -17.30 34.21 -16.30
C ASP A 53 -18.09 33.36 -15.29
N PHE A 54 -18.60 32.23 -15.76
CA PHE A 54 -19.33 31.29 -14.90
C PHE A 54 -18.38 30.58 -13.96
N THR A 55 -18.67 30.62 -12.66
CA THR A 55 -17.87 29.94 -11.63
C THR A 55 -18.59 28.71 -11.09
N LEU A 56 -17.91 27.57 -11.14
CA LEU A 56 -18.31 26.31 -10.54
C LEU A 56 -17.34 25.94 -9.43
N THR A 57 -17.86 25.73 -8.23
CA THR A 57 -17.03 25.34 -7.06
C THR A 57 -17.39 23.93 -6.61
N ARG A 58 -16.37 23.10 -6.38
CA ARG A 58 -16.46 21.76 -5.80
C ARG A 58 -15.44 21.61 -4.68
N ASP A 59 -15.91 21.67 -3.45
CA ASP A 59 -15.09 21.71 -2.23
C ASP A 59 -14.01 22.82 -2.33
N ARG A 60 -12.74 22.45 -2.42
CA ARG A 60 -11.58 23.36 -2.52
C ARG A 60 -11.22 23.77 -3.94
N ILE A 61 -11.99 23.30 -4.91
CA ILE A 61 -11.72 23.50 -6.33
C ILE A 61 -12.68 24.55 -6.87
N GLU A 62 -12.13 25.66 -7.33
CA GLU A 62 -12.84 26.73 -8.03
C GLU A 62 -12.49 26.71 -9.52
N MET A 63 -13.46 26.75 -10.37
CA MET A 63 -13.31 26.69 -11.82
C MET A 63 -14.12 27.80 -12.46
N THR A 64 -13.49 28.64 -13.29
CA THR A 64 -14.16 29.70 -14.05
C THR A 64 -14.17 29.32 -15.54
N PHE A 65 -15.30 29.63 -16.21
CA PHE A 65 -15.56 29.23 -17.60
C PHE A 65 -16.10 30.40 -18.42
N THR A 66 -15.50 30.64 -19.61
CA THR A 66 -16.04 31.52 -20.64
C THR A 66 -15.96 30.78 -21.97
N GLY A 67 -17.12 30.35 -22.49
CA GLY A 67 -17.26 29.49 -23.67
C GLY A 67 -18.59 28.76 -23.68
N THR A 68 -18.60 27.51 -24.11
CA THR A 68 -19.83 26.73 -24.27
C THR A 68 -19.71 25.35 -23.64
N PHE A 69 -20.66 24.98 -22.82
CA PHE A 69 -20.88 23.62 -22.35
C PHE A 69 -21.78 22.86 -23.32
N HIS A 70 -21.44 21.61 -23.60
CA HIS A 70 -22.22 20.63 -24.34
C HIS A 70 -22.54 19.47 -23.39
N PHE A 71 -23.80 19.31 -23.02
CA PHE A 71 -24.21 18.35 -22.00
C PHE A 71 -24.46 16.97 -22.57
N ALA A 72 -24.13 15.95 -21.75
CA ALA A 72 -24.52 14.57 -22.02
C ALA A 72 -26.04 14.42 -21.97
N GLY A 73 -26.56 13.43 -22.71
CA GLY A 73 -27.96 13.01 -22.60
C GLY A 73 -28.25 12.49 -21.18
N THR A 74 -29.52 12.49 -20.83
CA THR A 74 -29.98 12.03 -19.52
C THR A 74 -29.89 10.51 -19.37
N VAL A 75 -29.40 10.08 -18.23
CA VAL A 75 -29.41 8.67 -17.77
C VAL A 75 -30.20 8.63 -16.47
N GLU A 76 -31.30 7.84 -16.43
CA GLU A 76 -32.23 7.82 -15.29
C GLU A 76 -32.65 9.22 -14.83
N ASN A 77 -33.04 10.06 -15.81
CA ASN A 77 -33.44 11.48 -15.61
C ASN A 77 -32.32 12.37 -15.01
N ARG A 78 -31.04 11.95 -15.06
CA ARG A 78 -29.90 12.74 -14.58
C ARG A 78 -28.94 13.06 -15.73
N VAL A 79 -28.48 14.29 -15.80
CA VAL A 79 -27.37 14.68 -16.65
C VAL A 79 -26.08 14.28 -15.90
N THR A 80 -25.23 13.47 -16.53
CA THR A 80 -24.05 12.88 -15.88
C THR A 80 -22.72 13.44 -16.36
N GLY A 81 -22.74 14.52 -17.15
CA GLY A 81 -21.51 15.16 -17.61
C GLY A 81 -21.74 16.19 -18.70
N ALA A 82 -20.66 16.87 -19.04
CA ALA A 82 -20.59 17.83 -20.13
C ALA A 82 -19.15 17.93 -20.68
N VAL A 83 -19.03 18.37 -21.94
CA VAL A 83 -17.77 18.85 -22.50
C VAL A 83 -17.83 20.37 -22.61
N PHE A 84 -16.81 21.04 -22.08
CA PHE A 84 -16.65 22.49 -22.23
C PHE A 84 -15.59 22.79 -23.29
N ILE A 85 -15.90 23.74 -24.18
CA ILE A 85 -14.96 24.32 -25.15
C ILE A 85 -14.95 25.84 -24.95
N GLY A 86 -13.78 26.41 -24.72
CA GLY A 86 -13.62 27.82 -24.46
C GLY A 86 -12.30 28.16 -23.79
N ARG A 87 -12.33 29.08 -22.84
CA ARG A 87 -11.20 29.40 -21.96
C ARG A 87 -11.66 29.39 -20.52
N GLY A 88 -10.83 28.91 -19.63
CA GLY A 88 -11.15 28.90 -18.20
C GLY A 88 -9.90 28.82 -17.34
N THR A 89 -10.10 28.97 -16.04
CA THR A 89 -9.07 28.78 -15.02
C THR A 89 -9.56 27.84 -13.95
N MET A 90 -8.68 27.00 -13.43
CA MET A 90 -8.94 26.16 -12.27
C MET A 90 -7.97 26.54 -11.17
N ARG A 91 -8.49 26.69 -9.96
CA ARG A 91 -7.72 26.94 -8.74
C ARG A 91 -8.12 25.95 -7.66
N ALA A 92 -7.14 25.22 -7.12
CA ALA A 92 -7.33 24.32 -5.99
C ALA A 92 -6.58 24.87 -4.76
N ALA A 93 -7.34 25.22 -3.72
CA ALA A 93 -6.79 25.66 -2.45
C ALA A 93 -6.20 24.49 -1.68
N VAL A 94 -4.94 24.60 -1.25
CA VAL A 94 -4.27 23.58 -0.46
C VAL A 94 -5.00 23.38 0.88
N PRO A 95 -5.17 22.14 1.34
CA PRO A 95 -5.78 21.87 2.64
C PRO A 95 -4.92 22.41 3.80
N PRO A 96 -5.50 22.56 5.01
CA PRO A 96 -4.78 23.06 6.19
C PRO A 96 -3.81 21.99 6.74
N SER A 97 -2.89 21.52 5.90
CA SER A 97 -1.89 20.51 6.19
C SER A 97 -0.54 21.02 5.71
N GLU A 98 0.44 21.10 6.61
CA GLU A 98 1.78 21.60 6.31
C GLU A 98 2.46 20.73 5.25
N PHE A 99 2.43 19.42 5.39
CA PHE A 99 3.06 18.49 4.44
C PHE A 99 2.40 18.48 3.06
N GLU A 100 1.08 18.74 2.95
CA GLU A 100 0.41 18.89 1.64
C GLU A 100 0.85 20.19 0.96
N ARG A 101 0.93 21.27 1.71
CA ARG A 101 1.40 22.58 1.18
C ARG A 101 2.84 22.46 0.64
N ASP A 102 3.73 21.82 1.41
CA ASP A 102 5.11 21.65 1.01
C ASP A 102 5.24 20.72 -0.20
N HIS A 103 4.41 19.67 -0.27
CA HIS A 103 4.36 18.78 -1.43
C HIS A 103 3.89 19.51 -2.69
N VAL A 104 2.81 20.29 -2.61
CA VAL A 104 2.30 21.10 -3.72
C VAL A 104 3.37 22.11 -4.15
N ARG A 105 3.97 22.86 -3.20
CA ARG A 105 5.03 23.82 -3.49
C ARG A 105 6.20 23.17 -4.23
N ARG A 106 6.62 21.98 -3.83
CA ARG A 106 7.71 21.27 -4.47
C ARG A 106 7.39 20.82 -5.90
N LEU A 107 6.20 20.23 -6.13
CA LEU A 107 5.81 19.70 -7.45
C LEU A 107 5.36 20.79 -8.41
N ILE A 108 4.65 21.78 -7.90
CA ILE A 108 3.93 22.80 -8.69
C ILE A 108 4.67 24.14 -8.73
N GLY A 109 5.53 24.42 -7.72
CA GLY A 109 6.28 25.67 -7.59
C GLY A 109 5.44 26.83 -7.02
N ALA A 110 4.27 26.55 -6.42
CA ALA A 110 3.35 27.53 -5.85
C ALA A 110 2.61 26.95 -4.65
N ASP A 111 1.99 27.81 -3.83
CA ASP A 111 1.21 27.41 -2.65
C ASP A 111 -0.24 27.03 -3.00
N THR A 112 -0.61 27.06 -4.27
CA THR A 112 -1.90 26.65 -4.80
C THR A 112 -1.69 25.92 -6.13
N VAL A 113 -2.59 24.99 -6.46
CA VAL A 113 -2.61 24.43 -7.82
C VAL A 113 -3.50 25.31 -8.67
N GLU A 114 -2.92 25.97 -9.64
CA GLU A 114 -3.64 26.85 -10.56
C GLU A 114 -3.24 26.56 -12.00
N SER A 115 -4.21 26.53 -12.91
CA SER A 115 -3.99 26.36 -14.34
C SER A 115 -5.13 26.98 -15.14
N ASP A 116 -4.78 27.60 -16.26
CA ASP A 116 -5.65 27.87 -17.38
C ASP A 116 -5.96 26.57 -18.15
N PHE A 117 -7.07 26.57 -18.92
CA PHE A 117 -7.45 25.48 -19.81
C PHE A 117 -8.33 26.02 -20.97
N THR A 118 -8.40 25.26 -22.05
CA THR A 118 -9.29 25.55 -23.18
C THR A 118 -10.37 24.49 -23.38
N THR A 119 -10.18 23.31 -22.79
CA THR A 119 -11.13 22.20 -22.85
C THR A 119 -11.25 21.57 -21.47
N ALA A 120 -12.48 21.23 -21.08
CA ALA A 120 -12.74 20.44 -19.91
C ALA A 120 -13.80 19.36 -20.19
N VAL A 121 -13.56 18.14 -19.69
CA VAL A 121 -14.56 17.05 -19.68
C VAL A 121 -14.98 16.85 -18.24
N LEU A 122 -16.24 17.15 -17.94
CA LEU A 122 -16.81 17.01 -16.61
C LEU A 122 -17.72 15.79 -16.57
N ARG A 123 -17.63 15.00 -15.51
CA ARG A 123 -18.47 13.83 -15.23
C ARG A 123 -18.90 13.87 -13.77
N TRP A 124 -20.19 13.61 -13.49
CA TRP A 124 -20.73 13.70 -12.13
C TRP A 124 -21.96 12.83 -11.90
N THR A 125 -22.21 12.53 -10.64
CA THR A 125 -23.47 11.94 -10.13
C THR A 125 -23.97 12.70 -8.90
N ASP A 126 -23.26 13.74 -8.47
CA ASP A 126 -23.65 14.67 -7.42
C ASP A 126 -24.61 15.78 -7.93
N ASP A 127 -24.81 16.83 -7.16
CA ASP A 127 -25.68 17.97 -7.46
C ASP A 127 -25.04 19.00 -8.41
N THR A 128 -24.00 18.67 -9.15
CA THR A 128 -23.28 19.60 -10.05
C THR A 128 -24.20 20.27 -11.04
N ILE A 129 -25.21 19.56 -11.58
CA ILE A 129 -26.13 20.13 -12.57
C ILE A 129 -26.94 21.30 -12.00
N ASP A 130 -27.25 21.29 -10.71
CA ASP A 130 -28.07 22.31 -10.05
C ASP A 130 -27.31 23.64 -9.86
N LEU A 131 -26.00 23.63 -10.04
CA LEU A 131 -25.17 24.83 -9.96
C LEU A 131 -25.09 25.61 -11.27
N PHE A 132 -25.59 25.07 -12.38
CA PHE A 132 -25.62 25.77 -13.65
C PHE A 132 -26.78 26.81 -13.70
N PRO A 133 -26.54 27.99 -14.30
CA PRO A 133 -27.50 29.09 -14.27
C PRO A 133 -28.78 28.83 -15.08
N ALA A 134 -28.76 27.88 -16.00
CA ALA A 134 -29.91 27.41 -16.76
C ALA A 134 -29.75 25.90 -17.00
N ARG A 135 -30.89 25.20 -17.03
CA ARG A 135 -30.91 23.83 -17.52
C ARG A 135 -30.63 23.86 -19.01
N ALA A 136 -29.80 22.92 -19.48
CA ALA A 136 -29.52 22.73 -20.88
C ALA A 136 -30.83 22.53 -21.63
N GLY A 137 -31.12 23.34 -22.66
CA GLY A 137 -32.29 23.16 -23.53
C GLY A 137 -32.13 21.83 -24.29
N GLU A 138 -33.22 21.07 -24.43
CA GLU A 138 -33.23 19.91 -25.31
C GLU A 138 -32.99 20.34 -26.75
N GLY A 139 -32.02 19.68 -27.41
CA GLY A 139 -31.87 19.69 -28.84
C GLY A 139 -30.87 20.70 -29.43
N GLY A 140 -29.89 20.15 -30.09
CA GLY A 140 -28.89 20.77 -30.97
C GLY A 140 -27.73 19.81 -31.11
N ALA A 141 -27.23 19.60 -32.32
CA ALA A 141 -26.02 18.83 -32.51
C ALA A 141 -24.85 19.49 -31.75
N PRO A 142 -24.06 18.75 -30.97
CA PRO A 142 -22.89 19.33 -30.32
C PRO A 142 -21.92 19.87 -31.37
N ALA A 143 -21.11 20.86 -30.98
CA ALA A 143 -20.01 21.31 -31.83
C ALA A 143 -19.08 20.12 -32.15
N ALA A 144 -18.56 20.05 -33.38
CA ALA A 144 -17.73 18.93 -33.82
C ALA A 144 -16.51 18.69 -32.93
N ASP A 145 -15.94 19.77 -32.37
CA ASP A 145 -14.80 19.67 -31.43
C ASP A 145 -15.23 19.03 -30.09
N ALA A 146 -16.40 19.38 -29.57
CA ALA A 146 -16.91 18.78 -28.33
C ALA A 146 -17.21 17.28 -28.52
N ALA A 147 -17.84 16.90 -29.65
CA ALA A 147 -18.09 15.50 -29.98
C ALA A 147 -16.80 14.69 -30.10
N ARG A 148 -15.75 15.25 -30.71
CA ARG A 148 -14.44 14.61 -30.82
C ARG A 148 -13.76 14.43 -29.47
N VAL A 149 -13.87 15.41 -28.58
CA VAL A 149 -13.34 15.35 -27.21
C VAL A 149 -14.05 14.26 -26.42
N ALA A 150 -15.40 14.21 -26.45
CA ALA A 150 -16.19 13.19 -25.78
C ALA A 150 -15.81 11.78 -26.26
N ALA A 151 -15.78 11.54 -27.57
CA ALA A 151 -15.46 10.25 -28.17
C ALA A 151 -14.06 9.73 -27.80
N GLY A 152 -13.09 10.62 -27.58
CA GLY A 152 -11.72 10.25 -27.21
C GLY A 152 -11.42 10.17 -25.71
N PHE A 153 -12.35 10.66 -24.87
CA PHE A 153 -12.09 10.84 -23.45
C PHE A 153 -11.92 9.52 -22.69
N GLU A 154 -12.92 8.67 -22.75
CA GLU A 154 -12.93 7.39 -22.00
C GLU A 154 -11.71 6.52 -22.37
N ALA A 155 -11.45 6.34 -23.66
CA ALA A 155 -10.34 5.54 -24.13
C ALA A 155 -8.96 6.07 -23.71
N ARG A 156 -8.83 7.38 -23.46
CA ARG A 156 -7.59 7.98 -22.96
C ARG A 156 -7.45 7.77 -21.45
N LEU A 157 -8.46 8.13 -20.68
CA LEU A 157 -8.45 8.01 -19.23
C LEU A 157 -8.10 6.57 -18.83
N THR A 158 -8.73 5.63 -19.45
CA THR A 158 -8.60 4.21 -19.18
C THR A 158 -7.21 3.65 -19.51
N ARG A 159 -6.64 4.02 -20.69
CA ARG A 159 -5.27 3.65 -21.04
C ARG A 159 -4.24 4.24 -20.06
N GLU A 160 -4.51 5.45 -19.54
CA GLU A 160 -3.60 6.13 -18.61
C GLU A 160 -3.71 5.58 -17.20
N THR A 161 -4.89 5.24 -16.74
CA THR A 161 -5.16 4.94 -15.33
C THR A 161 -5.61 3.50 -15.07
N GLY A 162 -6.16 2.79 -16.05
CA GLY A 162 -6.80 1.48 -15.86
C GLY A 162 -8.14 1.55 -15.11
N VAL A 163 -8.65 2.77 -14.86
CA VAL A 163 -9.90 3.00 -14.13
C VAL A 163 -11.06 3.13 -15.13
N ASN A 164 -12.14 2.39 -14.88
CA ASN A 164 -13.40 2.51 -15.59
C ASN A 164 -14.30 3.54 -14.90
N LEU A 165 -14.15 4.82 -15.30
CA LEU A 165 -14.96 5.91 -14.73
C LEU A 165 -16.45 5.75 -15.03
N ALA A 166 -16.81 5.24 -16.21
CA ALA A 166 -18.20 4.98 -16.56
C ALA A 166 -18.86 3.96 -15.62
N SER A 167 -18.12 2.88 -15.29
CA SER A 167 -18.58 1.91 -14.29
C SER A 167 -18.73 2.53 -12.91
N ARG A 168 -17.79 3.38 -12.49
CA ARG A 168 -17.89 4.10 -11.21
C ARG A 168 -19.10 5.04 -11.14
N LEU A 169 -19.42 5.77 -12.23
CA LEU A 169 -20.60 6.61 -12.31
C LEU A 169 -21.90 5.78 -12.27
N ALA A 170 -21.93 4.66 -13.01
CA ALA A 170 -23.07 3.74 -12.99
C ALA A 170 -23.31 3.15 -11.60
N LEU A 171 -22.22 2.71 -10.92
CA LEU A 171 -22.25 2.21 -9.55
C LEU A 171 -22.84 3.26 -8.59
N SER A 172 -22.43 4.53 -8.72
CA SER A 172 -22.93 5.62 -7.89
C SER A 172 -24.44 5.81 -8.05
N ILE A 173 -24.96 5.74 -9.30
CA ILE A 173 -26.39 5.87 -9.58
C ILE A 173 -27.16 4.65 -9.04
N VAL A 174 -26.68 3.45 -9.33
CA VAL A 174 -27.32 2.19 -8.96
C VAL A 174 -27.37 2.01 -7.44
N ASN A 175 -26.30 2.32 -6.73
CA ASN A 175 -26.23 2.30 -5.26
C ASN A 175 -26.83 3.55 -4.61
N ARG A 176 -27.36 4.50 -5.40
CA ARG A 176 -28.00 5.74 -4.90
C ARG A 176 -27.10 6.53 -3.94
N GLU A 177 -25.81 6.61 -4.26
CA GLU A 177 -24.83 7.30 -3.40
C GLU A 177 -25.19 8.79 -3.23
N SER A 178 -25.06 9.28 -1.99
CA SER A 178 -25.29 10.68 -1.64
C SER A 178 -24.27 11.10 -0.55
N PRO A 179 -23.44 12.13 -0.80
CA PRO A 179 -23.23 12.76 -2.10
C PRO A 179 -22.64 11.78 -3.10
N GLY A 180 -22.86 12.01 -4.39
CA GLY A 180 -22.23 11.29 -5.47
C GLY A 180 -20.77 11.70 -5.69
N LEU A 181 -20.28 11.54 -6.92
CA LEU A 181 -18.93 11.93 -7.28
C LEU A 181 -18.89 13.04 -8.33
N PHE A 182 -17.78 13.77 -8.38
CA PHE A 182 -17.43 14.74 -9.41
C PHE A 182 -16.03 14.45 -9.94
N PHE A 183 -15.90 14.45 -11.26
CA PHE A 183 -14.62 14.29 -11.97
C PHE A 183 -14.51 15.34 -13.06
N VAL A 184 -13.32 15.89 -13.27
CA VAL A 184 -13.02 16.74 -14.42
C VAL A 184 -11.61 16.52 -14.94
N GLN A 185 -11.47 16.45 -16.27
CA GLN A 185 -10.19 16.45 -16.97
C GLN A 185 -10.03 17.75 -17.73
N PHE A 186 -8.89 18.43 -17.54
CA PHE A 186 -8.55 19.69 -18.19
C PHE A 186 -7.45 19.50 -19.23
N GLU A 187 -7.56 20.25 -20.34
CA GLU A 187 -6.55 20.30 -21.42
C GLU A 187 -6.38 21.72 -21.97
N GLY A 188 -5.23 21.97 -22.64
CA GLY A 188 -4.96 23.16 -23.42
C GLY A 188 -4.43 24.38 -22.65
N GLY A 189 -4.01 24.17 -21.39
CA GLY A 189 -3.37 25.20 -20.57
C GLY A 189 -1.86 25.03 -20.41
N ARG A 190 -1.25 25.86 -19.55
CA ARG A 190 0.19 25.77 -19.20
C ARG A 190 0.58 24.40 -18.65
N ARG A 191 -0.30 23.81 -17.87
CA ARG A 191 -0.15 22.42 -17.43
C ARG A 191 -0.77 21.55 -18.49
N ALA A 192 -0.05 20.55 -18.96
CA ALA A 192 -0.59 19.54 -19.86
C ALA A 192 -1.91 18.98 -19.31
N ARG A 193 -2.40 17.88 -19.80
CA ARG A 193 -3.62 17.26 -19.26
C ARG A 193 -3.45 16.90 -17.78
N PHE A 194 -4.45 17.25 -16.97
CA PHE A 194 -4.53 16.88 -15.56
C PHE A 194 -6.01 16.70 -15.14
N ASN A 195 -6.23 16.10 -14.00
CA ASN A 195 -7.55 15.69 -13.53
C ASN A 195 -7.80 16.18 -12.10
N VAL A 196 -9.09 16.38 -11.80
CA VAL A 196 -9.61 16.55 -10.45
C VAL A 196 -10.68 15.49 -10.21
N LEU A 197 -10.62 14.85 -9.07
CA LEU A 197 -11.62 13.91 -8.58
C LEU A 197 -12.10 14.39 -7.20
N VAL A 198 -13.41 14.39 -6.98
CA VAL A 198 -14.04 14.49 -5.65
C VAL A 198 -14.99 13.31 -5.53
N ASP A 199 -14.63 12.32 -4.71
CA ASP A 199 -15.40 11.10 -4.46
C ASP A 199 -15.53 10.88 -2.96
N HIS A 200 -16.65 11.29 -2.40
CA HIS A 200 -16.91 11.18 -0.96
C HIS A 200 -17.06 9.74 -0.47
N GLN A 201 -17.30 8.80 -1.37
CA GLN A 201 -17.50 7.39 -1.05
C GLN A 201 -16.24 6.54 -1.25
N HIS A 202 -15.16 7.09 -1.80
CA HIS A 202 -13.90 6.37 -2.06
C HIS A 202 -14.06 5.06 -2.82
N ARG A 203 -14.97 5.01 -3.81
CA ARG A 203 -15.26 3.77 -4.55
C ARG A 203 -14.37 3.55 -5.78
N ILE A 204 -13.60 4.55 -6.22
CA ILE A 204 -12.55 4.33 -7.21
C ILE A 204 -11.40 3.62 -6.52
N PRO A 205 -10.75 2.63 -7.16
CA PRO A 205 -9.52 2.05 -6.67
C PRO A 205 -8.42 3.13 -6.63
N VAL A 206 -8.34 3.85 -5.53
CA VAL A 206 -7.43 5.01 -5.38
C VAL A 206 -5.96 4.63 -5.41
N SER A 207 -5.63 3.34 -5.24
CA SER A 207 -4.30 2.81 -5.51
C SER A 207 -3.79 3.14 -6.92
N HIS A 208 -4.66 3.22 -7.92
CA HIS A 208 -4.33 3.64 -9.28
C HIS A 208 -3.86 5.10 -9.36
N PHE A 209 -4.20 5.92 -8.38
CA PHE A 209 -3.78 7.31 -8.24
C PHE A 209 -2.67 7.50 -7.20
N ASN A 210 -1.99 6.43 -6.79
CA ASN A 210 -0.99 6.41 -5.70
C ASN A 210 -1.53 6.86 -4.34
N VAL A 211 -2.83 6.70 -4.12
CA VAL A 211 -3.52 7.06 -2.88
C VAL A 211 -4.49 5.93 -2.53
N ASN A 212 -4.45 5.43 -1.32
CA ASN A 212 -5.39 4.45 -0.77
C ASN A 212 -5.70 4.82 0.69
N GLY A 213 -5.97 6.10 0.89
CA GLY A 213 -6.36 6.68 2.17
C GLY A 213 -7.80 7.15 2.16
N GLY A 214 -8.21 7.80 3.22
CA GLY A 214 -9.56 8.36 3.37
C GLY A 214 -9.79 9.71 2.66
N GLU A 215 -8.86 10.19 1.84
CA GLU A 215 -9.00 11.46 1.13
C GLU A 215 -10.14 11.42 0.12
N LYS A 216 -10.95 12.46 0.15
CA LYS A 216 -12.17 12.60 -0.67
C LYS A 216 -11.92 13.34 -1.97
N GLY A 217 -10.77 14.01 -2.10
CA GLY A 217 -10.44 14.77 -3.29
C GLY A 217 -8.97 14.64 -3.70
N LEU A 218 -8.75 14.62 -5.01
CA LEU A 218 -7.42 14.49 -5.63
C LEU A 218 -7.27 15.48 -6.78
N VAL A 219 -6.05 16.07 -6.90
CA VAL A 219 -5.58 16.73 -8.12
C VAL A 219 -4.37 15.97 -8.62
N PHE A 220 -4.42 15.43 -9.83
CA PHE A 220 -3.41 14.51 -10.34
C PHE A 220 -3.22 14.59 -11.85
N ALA A 221 -2.07 14.12 -12.32
CA ALA A 221 -1.79 13.98 -13.73
C ALA A 221 -1.14 12.63 -14.05
N TYR A 222 -1.45 12.07 -15.20
CA TYR A 222 -0.73 10.92 -15.73
C TYR A 222 0.60 11.37 -16.34
N ARG A 223 1.67 10.64 -16.01
CA ARG A 223 3.03 10.89 -16.53
C ARG A 223 3.48 9.70 -17.40
N PRO A 224 3.38 9.78 -18.73
CA PRO A 224 3.70 8.66 -19.62
C PRO A 224 5.11 8.08 -19.38
N ILE A 225 6.06 8.94 -19.10
CA ILE A 225 7.48 8.60 -18.92
C ILE A 225 7.75 7.72 -17.69
N ILE A 226 6.92 7.84 -16.66
CA ILE A 226 7.01 6.98 -15.47
C ILE A 226 5.89 5.95 -15.42
N PHE A 227 5.01 5.93 -16.44
CA PHE A 227 3.84 5.06 -16.54
C PHE A 227 2.97 5.06 -15.27
N ARG A 228 2.88 6.20 -14.60
CA ARG A 228 2.18 6.34 -13.31
C ARG A 228 1.40 7.63 -13.24
N THR A 229 0.40 7.62 -12.43
CA THR A 229 -0.29 8.81 -11.95
C THR A 229 0.57 9.52 -10.92
N GLU A 230 0.68 10.84 -11.04
CA GLU A 230 1.35 11.73 -10.10
C GLU A 230 0.31 12.59 -9.41
N THR A 231 0.07 12.33 -8.12
CA THR A 231 -0.90 13.07 -7.31
C THR A 231 -0.24 14.32 -6.75
N TRP A 232 -0.69 15.49 -7.22
CA TRP A 232 -0.18 16.78 -6.79
C TRP A 232 -0.75 17.21 -5.45
N MET A 233 -2.05 16.94 -5.22
CA MET A 233 -2.73 17.29 -3.99
C MET A 233 -3.77 16.21 -3.65
N ALA A 234 -3.86 15.85 -2.37
CA ALA A 234 -4.90 14.99 -1.83
C ALA A 234 -5.53 15.69 -0.61
N PHE A 235 -6.85 15.63 -0.48
CA PHE A 235 -7.55 16.38 0.56
C PHE A 235 -8.84 15.69 1.04
N TYR A 236 -9.18 15.95 2.30
CA TYR A 236 -10.50 15.72 2.87
C TYR A 236 -11.44 16.89 2.54
N SER A 237 -12.74 16.72 2.70
CA SER A 237 -13.67 17.81 2.50
C SER A 237 -13.38 18.99 3.46
N ALA A 238 -13.81 20.19 3.08
CA ALA A 238 -13.71 21.37 3.94
C ALA A 238 -14.40 21.13 5.29
N ASP A 239 -15.54 20.43 5.27
CA ASP A 239 -16.29 20.05 6.47
C ASP A 239 -15.55 19.07 7.37
N ASP A 240 -14.81 18.09 6.80
CA ASP A 240 -14.00 17.16 7.60
C ASP A 240 -12.90 17.89 8.36
N TYR A 241 -12.23 18.85 7.71
CA TYR A 241 -11.23 19.67 8.40
C TYR A 241 -11.87 20.56 9.47
N ALA A 242 -13.03 21.14 9.21
CA ALA A 242 -13.74 22.00 10.18
C ALA A 242 -14.19 21.21 11.42
N ARG A 243 -14.61 19.96 11.24
CA ARG A 243 -15.02 19.05 12.32
C ARG A 243 -13.86 18.32 12.99
N GLY A 244 -12.64 18.36 12.44
CA GLY A 244 -11.49 17.60 12.92
C GLY A 244 -11.60 16.08 12.66
N THR A 245 -12.37 15.68 11.65
CA THR A 245 -12.58 14.27 11.25
C THR A 245 -11.67 13.83 10.10
N ALA A 246 -10.72 14.65 9.69
CA ALA A 246 -9.72 14.31 8.68
C ALA A 246 -8.65 13.37 9.30
N THR A 247 -8.93 12.08 9.33
CA THR A 247 -8.10 11.08 10.04
C THR A 247 -7.05 10.40 9.18
N TYR A 248 -7.09 10.60 7.86
CA TYR A 248 -6.18 10.04 6.86
C TYR A 248 -6.19 8.50 6.74
N SER A 249 -7.09 7.80 7.43
CA SER A 249 -7.08 6.35 7.56
C SER A 249 -8.43 5.68 7.35
N ASP A 250 -9.49 6.43 7.05
CA ASP A 250 -10.82 5.85 6.94
C ASP A 250 -10.99 5.14 5.60
N VAL A 251 -11.24 3.84 5.65
CA VAL A 251 -11.61 3.02 4.49
C VAL A 251 -13.05 2.58 4.68
N HIS A 252 -13.92 2.94 3.74
CA HIS A 252 -15.33 2.57 3.75
C HIS A 252 -15.59 1.50 2.68
N ASN A 253 -15.50 0.23 3.05
CA ASN A 253 -15.83 -0.89 2.18
C ASN A 253 -17.34 -1.12 2.12
N LEU A 254 -17.87 -1.51 0.92
CA LEU A 254 -19.25 -1.94 0.76
C LEU A 254 -19.48 -3.33 1.32
N VAL A 255 -18.48 -4.16 1.26
CA VAL A 255 -18.48 -5.54 1.72
C VAL A 255 -17.17 -5.84 2.44
N ASP A 256 -17.22 -6.83 3.31
CA ASP A 256 -16.11 -7.44 4.02
C ASP A 256 -16.04 -8.91 3.57
N VAL A 257 -15.04 -9.27 2.77
CA VAL A 257 -14.87 -10.64 2.28
C VAL A 257 -14.20 -11.47 3.36
N THR A 258 -14.94 -12.44 3.91
CA THR A 258 -14.50 -13.25 5.05
C THR A 258 -13.81 -14.55 4.64
N HIS A 259 -14.12 -15.09 3.44
CA HIS A 259 -13.58 -16.36 2.98
C HIS A 259 -13.50 -16.43 1.45
N TYR A 260 -12.42 -17.02 0.94
CA TYR A 260 -12.24 -17.44 -0.44
C TYR A 260 -12.08 -18.96 -0.53
N ASP A 261 -12.84 -19.59 -1.43
CA ASP A 261 -12.65 -20.96 -1.88
C ASP A 261 -12.30 -20.89 -3.37
N VAL A 262 -11.07 -21.32 -3.75
CA VAL A 262 -10.50 -21.05 -5.07
C VAL A 262 -9.99 -22.32 -5.72
N ASP A 263 -10.56 -22.67 -6.86
CA ASP A 263 -10.10 -23.75 -7.73
C ASP A 263 -9.25 -23.20 -8.87
N VAL A 264 -7.98 -23.61 -8.97
CA VAL A 264 -7.00 -23.08 -9.93
C VAL A 264 -6.50 -24.16 -10.88
N ASP A 265 -6.71 -23.99 -12.19
CA ASP A 265 -6.18 -24.88 -13.22
C ASP A 265 -4.85 -24.33 -13.77
N LEU A 266 -3.76 -25.01 -13.45
CA LEU A 266 -2.39 -24.77 -13.90
C LEU A 266 -1.87 -25.87 -14.85
N THR A 267 -2.76 -26.65 -15.47
CA THR A 267 -2.38 -27.73 -16.38
C THR A 267 -1.75 -27.23 -17.69
N ARG A 268 -2.03 -25.96 -18.07
CA ARG A 268 -1.49 -25.29 -19.26
C ARG A 268 -0.91 -23.90 -18.94
N PRO A 269 0.10 -23.81 -18.06
CA PRO A 269 0.56 -22.53 -17.55
C PRO A 269 1.21 -21.63 -18.66
N ASP A 270 1.70 -22.21 -19.74
CA ASP A 270 2.22 -21.46 -20.91
C ASP A 270 1.12 -20.73 -21.69
N GLU A 271 -0.12 -21.21 -21.61
CA GLU A 271 -1.25 -20.70 -22.37
C GLU A 271 -2.12 -19.78 -21.54
N ARG A 272 -2.46 -20.20 -20.31
CA ARG A 272 -3.41 -19.47 -19.46
C ARG A 272 -3.33 -19.84 -17.99
N LEU A 273 -3.78 -18.92 -17.14
CA LEU A 273 -4.30 -19.15 -15.81
C LEU A 273 -5.82 -19.26 -15.95
N SER A 274 -6.43 -20.30 -15.37
CA SER A 274 -7.88 -20.46 -15.31
C SER A 274 -8.28 -20.76 -13.88
N LEU A 275 -9.32 -20.11 -13.36
CA LEU A 275 -9.74 -20.30 -11.97
C LEU A 275 -11.21 -19.97 -11.76
N THR A 276 -11.78 -20.57 -10.71
CA THR A 276 -13.07 -20.19 -10.11
C THR A 276 -12.80 -19.69 -8.70
N ALA A 277 -13.18 -18.46 -8.40
CA ALA A 277 -13.10 -17.86 -7.06
C ALA A 277 -14.50 -17.72 -6.47
N ARG A 278 -14.77 -18.44 -5.38
CA ARG A 278 -16.01 -18.31 -4.59
C ARG A 278 -15.72 -17.52 -3.33
N MET A 279 -16.39 -16.39 -3.18
CA MET A 279 -16.21 -15.44 -2.08
C MET A 279 -17.44 -15.44 -1.18
N THR A 280 -17.24 -15.60 0.12
CA THR A 280 -18.27 -15.33 1.14
C THR A 280 -17.97 -13.97 1.76
N MET A 281 -18.98 -13.10 1.84
CA MET A 281 -18.80 -11.74 2.32
C MET A 281 -19.97 -11.22 3.15
N ASN A 282 -19.70 -10.34 4.08
CA ASN A 282 -20.68 -9.55 4.81
C ASN A 282 -20.92 -8.24 4.08
N VAL A 283 -22.15 -7.78 4.01
CA VAL A 283 -22.50 -6.48 3.42
C VAL A 283 -22.46 -5.42 4.51
N SER A 284 -21.70 -4.33 4.29
CA SER A 284 -21.48 -3.28 5.31
C SER A 284 -22.50 -2.14 5.26
N ALA A 285 -23.27 -2.03 4.18
CA ALA A 285 -24.24 -0.95 3.97
C ALA A 285 -25.61 -1.50 3.55
N PRO A 286 -26.72 -0.82 3.85
CA PRO A 286 -28.04 -1.20 3.34
C PRO A 286 -28.16 -0.89 1.85
N ASP A 287 -29.05 -1.61 1.16
CA ASP A 287 -29.46 -1.38 -0.24
C ASP A 287 -28.28 -1.40 -1.25
N VAL A 288 -27.26 -2.25 -1.04
CA VAL A 288 -26.16 -2.43 -1.99
C VAL A 288 -26.65 -3.17 -3.22
N ARG A 289 -26.43 -2.60 -4.41
CA ARG A 289 -26.88 -3.13 -5.71
C ARG A 289 -25.73 -3.36 -6.68
N ALA A 290 -24.54 -2.88 -6.37
CA ALA A 290 -23.35 -3.06 -7.17
C ALA A 290 -22.10 -3.07 -6.28
N ILE A 291 -21.16 -3.98 -6.59
CA ILE A 291 -19.91 -4.15 -5.84
C ILE A 291 -18.75 -4.06 -6.80
N PRO A 292 -17.81 -3.11 -6.61
CA PRO A 292 -16.59 -3.03 -7.40
C PRO A 292 -15.51 -3.94 -6.81
N PHE A 293 -14.71 -4.58 -7.67
CA PHE A 293 -13.54 -5.36 -7.30
C PHE A 293 -12.32 -4.89 -8.10
N ILE A 294 -11.15 -4.97 -7.50
CA ILE A 294 -9.86 -4.86 -8.16
C ILE A 294 -9.50 -6.23 -8.74
N LEU A 295 -9.11 -6.28 -10.01
CA LEU A 295 -8.72 -7.52 -10.69
C LEU A 295 -7.69 -7.22 -11.77
N GLY A 296 -6.65 -8.04 -11.87
CA GLY A 296 -5.68 -7.97 -12.95
C GLY A 296 -4.72 -6.78 -12.89
N GLU A 297 -4.61 -6.08 -11.74
CA GLU A 297 -3.62 -5.02 -11.55
C GLU A 297 -2.21 -5.64 -11.46
N GLY A 298 -1.36 -5.38 -12.44
CA GLY A 298 -0.02 -5.94 -12.49
C GLY A 298 1.08 -4.95 -12.10
N LEU A 299 2.12 -5.43 -11.43
CA LEU A 299 3.33 -4.66 -11.09
C LEU A 299 4.10 -4.17 -12.32
N SER A 300 4.00 -4.86 -13.44
CA SER A 300 4.73 -4.58 -14.70
C SER A 300 3.83 -4.16 -15.85
N THR A 301 2.60 -3.77 -15.62
CA THR A 301 1.66 -3.39 -16.66
C THR A 301 2.01 -2.03 -17.26
N TYR A 302 2.93 -2.05 -18.21
CA TYR A 302 3.06 -0.98 -19.19
C TYR A 302 1.89 -1.06 -20.16
N GLN A 303 1.46 0.07 -20.69
CA GLN A 303 0.21 0.23 -21.45
C GLN A 303 -0.09 -0.86 -22.47
N ASP A 304 0.92 -1.28 -23.24
CA ASP A 304 0.72 -2.27 -24.31
C ASP A 304 0.66 -3.72 -23.79
N GLN A 305 1.13 -3.98 -22.58
CA GLN A 305 1.16 -5.31 -21.97
C GLN A 305 -0.13 -5.60 -21.17
N ARG A 306 -0.85 -4.58 -20.70
CA ARG A 306 -2.13 -4.76 -19.99
C ARG A 306 -3.13 -5.56 -20.83
N LEU A 307 -3.29 -5.19 -22.09
CA LEU A 307 -4.23 -5.86 -23.01
C LEU A 307 -3.86 -7.32 -23.31
N GLN A 308 -2.56 -7.67 -23.19
CA GLN A 308 -2.08 -9.03 -23.47
C GLN A 308 -2.15 -9.97 -22.27
N HIS A 309 -2.24 -9.43 -21.06
CA HIS A 309 -2.07 -10.16 -19.80
C HIS A 309 -3.21 -9.96 -18.81
N GLN A 310 -4.41 -9.64 -19.28
CA GLN A 310 -5.57 -9.47 -18.43
C GLN A 310 -6.19 -10.81 -18.06
N LEU A 311 -6.77 -10.89 -16.84
CA LEU A 311 -7.72 -11.92 -16.46
C LEU A 311 -9.13 -11.49 -16.93
N HIS A 312 -9.78 -12.31 -17.72
CA HIS A 312 -11.13 -12.07 -18.22
C HIS A 312 -12.15 -12.79 -17.36
N VAL A 313 -13.20 -12.11 -16.97
CA VAL A 313 -14.37 -12.70 -16.33
C VAL A 313 -15.18 -13.46 -17.38
N ARG A 314 -15.49 -14.73 -17.11
CA ARG A 314 -16.26 -15.62 -17.98
C ARG A 314 -17.68 -15.86 -17.47
N GLY A 315 -17.88 -15.75 -16.18
CA GLY A 315 -19.17 -15.90 -15.55
C GLY A 315 -19.16 -15.34 -14.13
N VAL A 316 -20.32 -14.86 -13.70
CA VAL A 316 -20.55 -14.44 -12.31
C VAL A 316 -21.85 -15.05 -11.82
N ARG A 317 -21.83 -15.59 -10.61
CA ARG A 317 -23.01 -16.08 -9.88
C ARG A 317 -23.10 -15.42 -8.51
N VAL A 318 -24.27 -14.97 -8.14
CA VAL A 318 -24.56 -14.43 -6.81
C VAL A 318 -25.61 -15.34 -6.15
N ASP A 319 -25.26 -15.89 -4.99
CA ASP A 319 -26.06 -16.92 -4.29
C ASP A 319 -26.51 -18.08 -5.23
N GLY A 320 -25.60 -18.48 -6.13
CA GLY A 320 -25.83 -19.55 -7.12
C GLY A 320 -26.61 -19.13 -8.37
N ALA A 321 -27.18 -17.95 -8.43
CA ALA A 321 -27.90 -17.43 -9.60
C ALA A 321 -26.97 -16.59 -10.50
N PRO A 322 -27.06 -16.69 -11.87
CA PRO A 322 -26.29 -15.83 -12.75
C PRO A 322 -26.53 -14.33 -12.47
N ALA A 323 -25.44 -13.56 -12.49
CA ALA A 323 -25.47 -12.13 -12.28
C ALA A 323 -24.76 -11.39 -13.43
N ALA A 324 -25.17 -10.15 -13.69
CA ALA A 324 -24.50 -9.30 -14.65
C ALA A 324 -23.20 -8.71 -14.06
N TRP A 325 -22.24 -8.41 -14.95
CA TRP A 325 -21.00 -7.76 -14.57
C TRP A 325 -20.51 -6.83 -15.69
N THR A 326 -19.57 -5.96 -15.34
CA THR A 326 -18.85 -5.12 -16.27
C THR A 326 -17.37 -5.28 -16.06
N GLN A 327 -16.65 -5.58 -17.13
CA GLN A 327 -15.20 -5.55 -17.23
C GLN A 327 -14.82 -5.20 -18.67
N GLU A 328 -14.07 -4.15 -18.87
CA GLU A 328 -13.53 -3.77 -20.17
C GLU A 328 -12.12 -4.37 -20.35
N ASP A 329 -11.67 -4.61 -21.60
CA ASP A 329 -10.37 -5.23 -21.88
C ASP A 329 -9.14 -4.50 -21.32
N TRP A 330 -9.28 -3.20 -21.06
CA TRP A 330 -8.23 -2.33 -20.50
C TRP A 330 -8.39 -2.06 -19.00
N GLU A 331 -9.43 -2.56 -18.36
CA GLU A 331 -9.78 -2.27 -16.97
C GLU A 331 -8.99 -3.13 -16.00
N SER A 332 -8.48 -2.53 -14.92
CA SER A 332 -7.88 -3.23 -13.77
C SER A 332 -8.91 -3.45 -12.67
N GLY A 333 -10.08 -3.90 -13.03
CA GLY A 333 -11.20 -4.13 -12.11
C GLY A 333 -12.35 -4.86 -12.75
N LEU A 334 -13.38 -5.03 -11.96
CA LEU A 334 -14.66 -5.59 -12.36
C LEU A 334 -15.74 -4.99 -11.47
N THR A 335 -16.93 -4.72 -12.02
CA THR A 335 -18.11 -4.35 -11.24
C THR A 335 -19.16 -5.43 -11.40
N ILE A 336 -19.65 -5.98 -10.29
CA ILE A 336 -20.73 -6.97 -10.25
C ILE A 336 -22.04 -6.24 -9.94
N TRP A 337 -23.05 -6.46 -10.79
CA TRP A 337 -24.39 -5.91 -10.65
C TRP A 337 -25.27 -6.96 -9.97
N LEU A 338 -25.74 -6.65 -8.75
CA LEU A 338 -26.52 -7.60 -7.97
C LEU A 338 -27.95 -7.73 -8.52
N PRO A 339 -28.50 -8.96 -8.63
CA PRO A 339 -29.88 -9.15 -9.11
C PRO A 339 -30.95 -8.45 -8.28
N GLN A 340 -30.66 -8.25 -7.01
CA GLN A 340 -31.50 -7.50 -6.05
C GLN A 340 -30.61 -6.78 -5.05
N ALA A 341 -31.17 -5.74 -4.43
CA ALA A 341 -30.52 -5.05 -3.34
C ALA A 341 -30.24 -6.00 -2.16
N VAL A 342 -29.07 -5.87 -1.57
CA VAL A 342 -28.66 -6.63 -0.39
C VAL A 342 -28.26 -5.68 0.74
N GLY A 343 -28.34 -6.15 1.96
CA GLY A 343 -27.99 -5.41 3.16
C GLY A 343 -27.27 -6.32 4.17
N PRO A 344 -26.97 -5.81 5.38
CA PRO A 344 -26.16 -6.50 6.38
C PRO A 344 -26.84 -7.71 7.05
N GLU A 345 -28.07 -8.06 6.66
CA GLU A 345 -28.86 -9.06 7.36
C GLU A 345 -28.37 -10.49 7.13
N ARG A 346 -27.67 -10.72 6.03
CA ARG A 346 -27.12 -12.06 5.70
C ARG A 346 -25.84 -11.97 4.90
N PRO A 347 -24.95 -12.97 5.01
CA PRO A 347 -23.80 -13.10 4.13
C PRO A 347 -24.24 -13.28 2.67
N LEU A 348 -23.40 -12.78 1.76
CA LEU A 348 -23.53 -12.91 0.31
C LEU A 348 -22.47 -13.88 -0.20
N THR A 349 -22.82 -14.77 -1.12
CA THR A 349 -21.87 -15.61 -1.85
C THR A 349 -21.76 -15.13 -3.29
N VAL A 350 -20.53 -14.82 -3.71
CA VAL A 350 -20.21 -14.42 -5.08
C VAL A 350 -19.20 -15.39 -5.67
N GLU A 351 -19.52 -15.97 -6.83
CA GLU A 351 -18.61 -16.85 -7.57
C GLU A 351 -18.26 -16.20 -8.89
N VAL A 352 -16.95 -16.19 -9.23
CA VAL A 352 -16.43 -15.57 -10.44
C VAL A 352 -15.53 -16.58 -11.15
N ASP A 353 -15.87 -16.89 -12.41
CA ASP A 353 -15.05 -17.70 -13.30
C ASP A 353 -14.12 -16.79 -14.12
N LEU A 354 -12.83 -17.09 -14.11
CA LEU A 354 -11.78 -16.26 -14.68
C LEU A 354 -10.85 -17.08 -15.58
N ASP A 355 -10.39 -16.51 -16.69
CA ASP A 355 -9.25 -17.03 -17.42
C ASP A 355 -8.46 -15.92 -18.12
N GLY A 356 -7.18 -16.21 -18.44
CA GLY A 356 -6.34 -15.27 -19.21
C GLY A 356 -4.87 -15.64 -19.19
N ARG A 357 -4.09 -14.96 -20.02
CA ARG A 357 -2.62 -15.07 -20.04
C ARG A 357 -2.05 -14.21 -18.91
N PHE A 358 -2.08 -14.74 -17.70
CA PHE A 358 -1.78 -13.98 -16.49
C PHE A 358 -0.62 -14.56 -15.65
N LEU A 359 0.18 -15.44 -16.26
CA LEU A 359 1.37 -16.00 -15.62
C LEU A 359 2.63 -15.44 -16.28
N GLN A 360 3.52 -14.89 -15.45
CA GLN A 360 4.88 -14.50 -15.82
C GLN A 360 5.77 -15.74 -15.83
N VAL A 361 6.43 -15.99 -16.94
CA VAL A 361 7.48 -17.01 -17.05
C VAL A 361 8.80 -16.41 -16.57
N ASN A 362 9.55 -17.17 -15.78
CA ASN A 362 10.91 -16.79 -15.43
C ASN A 362 11.85 -17.01 -16.61
N ASP A 363 12.44 -15.94 -17.17
CA ASP A 363 13.41 -16.04 -18.26
C ASP A 363 14.68 -16.80 -17.89
N LEU A 364 15.02 -16.80 -16.58
CA LEU A 364 16.19 -17.51 -16.06
C LEU A 364 15.91 -19.02 -15.89
N VAL A 365 14.65 -19.41 -15.64
CA VAL A 365 14.25 -20.79 -15.41
C VAL A 365 12.98 -21.11 -16.17
N ARG A 366 13.12 -21.64 -17.36
CA ARG A 366 11.98 -22.11 -18.16
C ARG A 366 11.17 -23.14 -17.36
N GLY A 367 9.85 -22.94 -17.30
CA GLY A 367 8.93 -23.80 -16.59
C GLY A 367 8.64 -23.40 -15.15
N ALA A 368 9.15 -22.25 -14.70
CA ALA A 368 8.69 -21.61 -13.47
C ALA A 368 7.77 -20.44 -13.80
N TYR A 369 6.61 -20.38 -13.14
CA TYR A 369 5.52 -19.46 -13.41
C TYR A 369 5.09 -18.74 -12.12
N TYR A 370 4.69 -17.49 -12.27
CA TYR A 370 4.25 -16.63 -11.19
C TYR A 370 3.12 -15.71 -11.68
N PRO A 371 2.10 -15.37 -10.89
CA PRO A 371 1.07 -14.43 -11.32
C PRO A 371 1.67 -13.06 -11.69
N ILE A 372 1.24 -12.49 -12.82
CA ILE A 372 1.69 -11.15 -13.26
C ILE A 372 1.35 -10.10 -12.21
N SER A 373 0.17 -10.18 -11.59
CA SER A 373 -0.17 -9.46 -10.38
C SER A 373 -0.21 -10.43 -9.19
N ASN A 374 0.68 -10.23 -8.25
CA ASN A 374 0.70 -10.99 -6.99
C ASN A 374 -0.37 -10.51 -5.99
N THR A 375 -0.98 -9.35 -6.23
CA THR A 375 -1.96 -8.74 -5.33
C THR A 375 -3.39 -8.81 -5.83
N ALA A 376 -3.61 -8.97 -7.15
CA ALA A 376 -4.93 -8.92 -7.76
C ALA A 376 -5.15 -10.01 -8.84
N TRP A 377 -4.63 -11.21 -8.63
CA TRP A 377 -4.95 -12.39 -9.46
C TRP A 377 -6.30 -13.03 -9.06
N LEU A 378 -6.86 -12.60 -7.94
CA LEU A 378 -8.22 -12.84 -7.47
C LEU A 378 -8.99 -11.52 -7.42
N PRO A 379 -10.32 -11.51 -7.58
CA PRO A 379 -11.13 -10.33 -7.32
C PRO A 379 -10.98 -9.91 -5.84
N ARG A 380 -10.61 -8.65 -5.60
CA ARG A 380 -10.41 -8.11 -4.25
C ARG A 380 -11.28 -6.89 -4.03
N HIS A 381 -11.91 -6.82 -2.87
CA HIS A 381 -12.64 -5.64 -2.43
C HIS A 381 -11.87 -4.96 -1.29
N GLY A 382 -11.61 -3.66 -1.45
CA GLY A 382 -10.74 -2.96 -0.51
C GLY A 382 -9.25 -3.25 -0.70
N TYR A 383 -8.41 -2.46 -0.04
CA TYR A 383 -6.96 -2.57 -0.20
C TYR A 383 -6.34 -3.64 0.69
N LEU A 384 -6.79 -3.73 1.93
CA LEU A 384 -6.28 -4.64 2.96
C LEU A 384 -7.40 -5.43 3.64
N ASP A 385 -8.46 -5.74 2.90
CA ASP A 385 -9.50 -6.64 3.36
C ASP A 385 -8.93 -8.03 3.66
N ARG A 386 -9.28 -8.61 4.80
CA ARG A 386 -8.70 -9.87 5.30
C ARG A 386 -9.70 -10.99 5.22
N ALA A 387 -9.27 -12.12 4.69
CA ALA A 387 -10.09 -13.30 4.55
C ALA A 387 -9.28 -14.57 4.87
N THR A 388 -9.97 -15.66 5.13
CA THR A 388 -9.42 -17.00 5.10
C THR A 388 -9.46 -17.57 3.69
N PHE A 389 -8.59 -18.55 3.38
CA PHE A 389 -8.49 -19.10 2.02
C PHE A 389 -8.37 -20.62 2.03
N ASP A 390 -9.16 -21.27 1.16
CA ASP A 390 -8.97 -22.63 0.67
C ASP A 390 -8.54 -22.54 -0.80
N LEU A 391 -7.32 -23.00 -1.12
CA LEU A 391 -6.73 -22.88 -2.44
C LEU A 391 -6.44 -24.29 -2.98
N GLU A 392 -7.15 -24.71 -4.01
CA GLU A 392 -6.92 -25.96 -4.71
C GLU A 392 -6.24 -25.73 -6.05
N PHE A 393 -5.08 -26.35 -6.27
CA PHE A 393 -4.29 -26.21 -7.49
C PHE A 393 -4.23 -27.55 -8.23
N ARG A 394 -4.68 -27.56 -9.46
CA ARG A 394 -4.55 -28.66 -10.41
C ARG A 394 -3.39 -28.41 -11.34
N HIS A 395 -2.36 -29.27 -11.33
CA HIS A 395 -1.12 -29.03 -12.07
C HIS A 395 -0.51 -30.33 -12.61
N ARG A 396 0.50 -30.23 -13.47
CA ARG A 396 1.23 -31.39 -14.00
C ARG A 396 2.09 -32.01 -12.89
N LYS A 397 2.17 -33.35 -12.90
CA LYS A 397 2.96 -34.12 -11.91
C LYS A 397 4.46 -33.77 -11.85
N ARG A 398 5.01 -33.25 -12.96
CA ARG A 398 6.42 -32.82 -13.02
C ARG A 398 6.68 -31.49 -12.32
N ASP A 399 5.66 -30.73 -12.04
CA ASP A 399 5.71 -29.42 -11.39
C ASP A 399 5.18 -29.54 -9.96
N SER A 400 5.54 -28.60 -9.11
CA SER A 400 4.98 -28.41 -7.78
C SER A 400 4.55 -26.99 -7.56
N VAL A 401 3.62 -26.79 -6.63
CA VAL A 401 3.11 -25.47 -6.23
C VAL A 401 3.68 -25.09 -4.88
N ALA A 402 4.14 -23.84 -4.75
CA ALA A 402 4.41 -23.18 -3.48
C ALA A 402 3.38 -22.06 -3.29
N SER A 403 2.66 -22.03 -2.18
CA SER A 403 1.59 -21.07 -1.94
C SER A 403 1.53 -20.62 -0.48
N VAL A 404 0.86 -19.49 -0.24
CA VAL A 404 0.47 -19.03 1.09
C VAL A 404 -0.43 -20.07 1.76
N GLY A 405 -0.30 -20.21 3.08
CA GLY A 405 -1.05 -21.17 3.88
C GLY A 405 -0.30 -22.48 4.16
N THR A 406 -0.99 -23.40 4.80
CA THR A 406 -0.47 -24.73 5.12
C THR A 406 -0.93 -25.72 4.05
N ARG A 407 0.00 -26.47 3.45
CA ARG A 407 -0.33 -27.53 2.51
C ARG A 407 -0.98 -28.70 3.26
N VAL A 408 -2.26 -28.93 2.98
CA VAL A 408 -3.08 -29.96 3.65
C VAL A 408 -3.28 -31.20 2.81
N ARG A 409 -3.12 -31.12 1.47
CA ARG A 409 -3.29 -32.23 0.54
C ARG A 409 -2.35 -32.11 -0.66
N GLU A 410 -1.80 -33.23 -1.11
CA GLU A 410 -1.07 -33.34 -2.37
C GLU A 410 -1.22 -34.80 -2.85
N GLU A 411 -2.01 -35.02 -3.88
CA GLU A 411 -2.36 -36.34 -4.39
C GLU A 411 -2.54 -36.36 -5.92
N PRO A 412 -2.43 -37.55 -6.56
CA PRO A 412 -2.73 -37.69 -7.97
C PRO A 412 -4.17 -37.30 -8.27
N ASP A 413 -4.37 -36.57 -9.38
CA ASP A 413 -5.71 -36.27 -9.88
C ASP A 413 -6.39 -37.57 -10.36
N PRO A 414 -7.56 -37.96 -9.82
CA PRO A 414 -8.25 -39.17 -10.21
C PRO A 414 -8.72 -39.16 -11.67
N SER A 415 -8.79 -38.00 -12.30
CA SER A 415 -9.24 -37.86 -13.71
C SER A 415 -8.11 -38.00 -14.74
N ALA A 416 -6.81 -37.82 -14.34
CA ALA A 416 -5.68 -37.90 -15.27
C ALA A 416 -4.37 -38.27 -14.57
N ALA A 417 -3.71 -39.34 -15.00
CA ALA A 417 -2.53 -39.94 -14.35
C ALA A 417 -1.28 -39.04 -14.33
N ASP A 418 -1.22 -38.04 -15.21
CA ASP A 418 -0.12 -37.07 -15.31
C ASP A 418 -0.38 -35.76 -14.56
N LEU A 419 -1.51 -35.68 -13.84
CA LEU A 419 -1.90 -34.53 -13.06
C LEU A 419 -1.85 -34.77 -11.54
N MET A 420 -1.73 -33.68 -10.79
CA MET A 420 -1.78 -33.65 -9.34
C MET A 420 -2.77 -32.59 -8.88
N ILE A 421 -3.32 -32.79 -7.70
CA ILE A 421 -4.09 -31.80 -6.95
C ILE A 421 -3.32 -31.47 -5.67
N THR A 422 -3.02 -30.20 -5.47
CA THR A 422 -2.37 -29.69 -4.26
C THR A 422 -3.27 -28.65 -3.61
N THR A 423 -3.60 -28.82 -2.32
CA THR A 423 -4.49 -27.91 -1.58
C THR A 423 -3.72 -27.24 -0.45
N TYR A 424 -3.86 -25.92 -0.37
CA TYR A 424 -3.37 -25.08 0.73
C TYR A 424 -4.55 -24.47 1.47
N GLN A 425 -4.42 -24.34 2.79
CA GLN A 425 -5.40 -23.67 3.66
C GLN A 425 -4.72 -22.55 4.45
N MET A 426 -5.33 -21.37 4.42
CA MET A 426 -5.00 -20.24 5.28
C MET A 426 -6.18 -19.99 6.22
N THR A 427 -6.03 -20.45 7.47
CA THR A 427 -7.11 -20.40 8.47
C THR A 427 -7.13 -19.09 9.27
N ASP A 428 -6.04 -18.32 9.20
CA ASP A 428 -5.95 -16.99 9.80
C ASP A 428 -6.34 -15.96 8.74
N PRO A 429 -7.12 -14.93 9.07
CA PRO A 429 -7.49 -13.90 8.10
C PRO A 429 -6.28 -13.10 7.61
N VAL A 430 -6.02 -13.10 6.30
CA VAL A 430 -4.91 -12.38 5.68
C VAL A 430 -5.36 -11.57 4.47
N ALA A 431 -4.65 -10.49 4.17
CA ALA A 431 -5.01 -9.61 3.06
C ALA A 431 -4.53 -10.13 1.70
N LEU A 432 -3.46 -10.91 1.65
CA LEU A 432 -2.80 -11.31 0.40
C LEU A 432 -2.46 -12.79 0.38
N VAL A 433 -2.74 -13.42 -0.75
CA VAL A 433 -2.28 -14.77 -1.09
C VAL A 433 -1.59 -14.77 -2.45
N VAL A 434 -0.61 -15.65 -2.61
CA VAL A 434 0.15 -15.80 -3.85
C VAL A 434 0.57 -17.25 -4.01
N PHE A 435 0.92 -17.63 -5.25
CA PHE A 435 1.52 -18.92 -5.53
C PHE A 435 2.66 -18.80 -6.54
N ALA A 436 3.53 -19.80 -6.56
CA ALA A 436 4.50 -20.05 -7.62
C ALA A 436 4.33 -21.50 -8.09
N LEU A 437 4.44 -21.73 -9.40
CA LEU A 437 4.42 -23.06 -10.02
C LEU A 437 5.76 -23.32 -10.68
N GLY A 438 6.32 -24.51 -10.52
CA GLY A 438 7.57 -24.87 -11.20
C GLY A 438 8.08 -26.24 -10.83
N PRO A 439 9.20 -26.66 -11.45
CA PRO A 439 9.89 -27.92 -11.12
C PRO A 439 10.72 -27.76 -9.85
N PHE A 440 10.09 -27.35 -8.74
CA PHE A 440 10.79 -27.08 -7.48
C PHE A 440 11.28 -28.34 -6.81
N GLU A 441 12.49 -28.29 -6.28
CA GLU A 441 13.02 -29.22 -5.30
C GLU A 441 12.66 -28.68 -3.91
N ARG A 442 11.93 -29.48 -3.11
CA ARG A 442 11.50 -29.09 -1.77
C ARG A 442 12.51 -29.54 -0.73
N HIS A 443 13.04 -28.57 -0.01
CA HIS A 443 13.87 -28.78 1.17
C HIS A 443 13.07 -28.44 2.41
N ARG A 444 13.01 -29.32 3.40
CA ARG A 444 12.12 -29.20 4.57
C ARG A 444 12.87 -29.42 5.87
N GLN A 445 12.51 -28.62 6.87
CA GLN A 445 12.84 -28.83 8.28
C GLN A 445 11.67 -28.42 9.16
N GLU A 446 11.78 -28.56 10.48
CA GLU A 446 10.81 -28.11 11.45
C GLU A 446 11.38 -26.99 12.31
N VAL A 447 10.59 -25.99 12.62
CA VAL A 447 10.91 -24.89 13.52
C VAL A 447 10.21 -25.09 14.84
N THR A 448 10.96 -25.01 15.93
CA THR A 448 10.45 -25.01 17.31
C THR A 448 10.75 -23.68 17.96
N PHE A 449 9.81 -23.15 18.73
CA PHE A 449 9.94 -21.87 19.40
C PHE A 449 10.23 -22.07 20.89
N GLU A 450 11.13 -21.25 21.46
CA GLU A 450 11.42 -21.26 22.92
C GLU A 450 10.20 -20.93 23.78
N SER A 451 9.26 -20.12 23.23
CA SER A 451 7.98 -19.82 23.87
C SER A 451 7.01 -21.01 23.96
N GLY A 452 7.40 -22.17 23.41
CA GLY A 452 6.57 -23.37 23.32
C GLY A 452 5.59 -23.33 22.12
N GLY A 453 4.81 -24.38 22.01
CA GLY A 453 3.88 -24.63 20.89
C GLY A 453 4.31 -25.81 20.03
N ASP A 454 3.44 -26.23 19.11
CA ASP A 454 3.78 -27.32 18.19
C ASP A 454 4.82 -26.86 17.18
N PRO A 455 5.76 -27.73 16.77
CA PRO A 455 6.67 -27.45 15.68
C PRO A 455 5.91 -27.15 14.39
N ILE A 456 6.41 -26.19 13.61
CA ILE A 456 5.82 -25.85 12.32
C ILE A 456 6.76 -26.29 11.18
N PRO A 457 6.22 -26.74 10.02
CA PRO A 457 7.01 -27.03 8.85
C PRO A 457 7.61 -25.72 8.28
N LEU A 458 8.90 -25.77 7.96
CA LEU A 458 9.64 -24.80 7.20
C LEU A 458 10.04 -25.40 5.86
N GLU A 459 9.58 -24.83 4.76
CA GLU A 459 9.86 -25.36 3.42
C GLU A 459 10.55 -24.32 2.53
N PHE A 460 11.60 -24.74 1.82
CA PHE A 460 12.22 -23.95 0.76
C PHE A 460 12.02 -24.65 -0.59
N HIS A 461 11.34 -23.98 -1.50
CA HIS A 461 11.05 -24.42 -2.86
C HIS A 461 12.12 -23.86 -3.80
N LYS A 462 13.22 -24.61 -3.97
CA LYS A 462 14.36 -24.25 -4.79
C LYS A 462 14.13 -24.66 -6.24
N LEU A 463 14.48 -23.78 -7.18
CA LEU A 463 14.51 -24.16 -8.60
C LEU A 463 15.76 -25.02 -8.89
N PRO A 464 15.71 -25.97 -9.87
CA PRO A 464 16.83 -26.82 -10.22
C PRO A 464 18.08 -26.02 -10.62
N ASP A 465 19.26 -26.53 -10.29
CA ASP A 465 20.59 -25.93 -10.50
C ASP A 465 21.00 -25.84 -11.99
N ARG A 466 20.11 -25.41 -12.86
CA ARG A 466 20.35 -25.27 -14.31
C ARG A 466 21.10 -24.00 -14.68
N GLN A 467 21.27 -23.08 -13.76
CA GLN A 467 21.96 -21.81 -13.95
C GLN A 467 22.87 -21.49 -12.75
N ALA A 468 24.03 -20.89 -13.03
CA ALA A 468 25.04 -20.59 -12.01
C ALA A 468 24.49 -19.73 -10.84
N ARG A 469 23.57 -18.80 -11.11
CA ARG A 469 22.95 -17.97 -10.07
C ARG A 469 22.10 -18.78 -9.08
N ILE A 470 21.35 -19.77 -9.57
CA ILE A 470 20.51 -20.65 -8.73
C ILE A 470 21.37 -21.67 -8.01
N ALA A 471 22.37 -22.24 -8.70
CA ALA A 471 23.33 -23.17 -8.12
C ALA A 471 24.19 -22.56 -7.01
N ALA A 472 24.39 -21.22 -7.03
CA ALA A 472 25.10 -20.50 -5.98
C ALA A 472 24.29 -20.41 -4.68
N VAL A 473 22.98 -20.50 -4.72
CA VAL A 473 22.11 -20.44 -3.52
C VAL A 473 22.09 -21.82 -2.86
N LYS A 474 22.60 -21.89 -1.63
CA LYS A 474 22.60 -23.13 -0.83
C LYS A 474 21.31 -23.21 0.00
N GLU A 475 20.62 -24.31 -0.15
CA GLU A 475 19.36 -24.61 0.55
C GLU A 475 19.50 -24.54 2.07
N ASP A 476 20.59 -25.14 2.61
CA ASP A 476 20.86 -25.13 4.06
C ASP A 476 21.06 -23.71 4.60
N PHE A 477 21.67 -22.82 3.81
CA PHE A 477 21.82 -21.42 4.20
C PHE A 477 20.47 -20.71 4.24
N VAL A 478 19.64 -20.86 3.21
CA VAL A 478 18.32 -20.21 3.16
C VAL A 478 17.42 -20.71 4.31
N LEU A 479 17.36 -22.03 4.52
CA LEU A 479 16.58 -22.63 5.61
C LEU A 479 17.07 -22.14 6.98
N ALA A 480 18.40 -22.06 7.20
CA ALA A 480 18.96 -21.55 8.44
C ALA A 480 18.62 -20.08 8.68
N GLU A 481 18.67 -19.23 7.65
CA GLU A 481 18.33 -17.80 7.81
C GLU A 481 16.82 -17.59 8.01
N LEU A 482 15.96 -18.38 7.36
CA LEU A 482 14.51 -18.39 7.61
C LEU A 482 14.20 -18.80 9.05
N ASP A 483 14.77 -19.92 9.54
CA ASP A 483 14.59 -20.43 10.90
C ASP A 483 15.09 -19.42 11.95
N ASN A 484 16.33 -18.98 11.83
CA ASN A 484 16.95 -18.08 12.80
C ASN A 484 16.23 -16.73 12.89
N SER A 485 15.89 -16.13 11.74
CA SER A 485 15.18 -14.83 11.72
C SER A 485 13.74 -14.96 12.25
N LEU A 486 13.04 -16.06 11.92
CA LEU A 486 11.69 -16.31 12.40
C LEU A 486 11.68 -16.47 13.94
N ARG A 487 12.59 -17.28 14.49
CA ARG A 487 12.68 -17.47 15.95
C ARG A 487 13.11 -16.20 16.68
N TYR A 488 14.05 -15.44 16.10
CA TYR A 488 14.48 -14.17 16.67
C TYR A 488 13.31 -13.18 16.76
N PHE A 489 12.57 -12.99 15.67
CA PHE A 489 11.43 -12.06 15.68
C PHE A 489 10.27 -12.55 16.54
N ALA A 490 10.03 -13.87 16.62
CA ALA A 490 9.06 -14.42 17.55
C ALA A 490 9.43 -14.15 19.02
N ALA A 491 10.72 -14.11 19.36
CA ALA A 491 11.19 -13.81 20.69
C ALA A 491 11.05 -12.34 21.08
N ILE A 492 11.22 -11.40 20.13
CA ILE A 492 11.21 -9.95 20.42
C ILE A 492 9.90 -9.24 20.11
N PHE A 493 9.12 -9.72 19.15
CA PHE A 493 7.86 -9.10 18.70
C PHE A 493 6.60 -9.88 19.13
N GLY A 494 6.79 -11.08 19.68
CA GLY A 494 5.69 -11.95 20.09
C GLY A 494 5.45 -13.10 19.13
N ARG A 495 4.65 -14.06 19.57
CA ARG A 495 4.45 -15.36 18.93
C ARG A 495 4.10 -15.26 17.44
N TYR A 496 4.78 -16.05 16.61
CA TYR A 496 4.39 -16.32 15.22
C TYR A 496 3.06 -17.11 15.20
N PRO A 497 2.00 -16.61 14.54
CA PRO A 497 0.67 -17.18 14.69
C PRO A 497 0.39 -18.33 13.72
N TYR A 498 1.06 -18.36 12.56
CA TYR A 498 0.72 -19.26 11.47
C TYR A 498 1.28 -20.68 11.67
N LYS A 499 0.70 -21.64 10.94
CA LYS A 499 1.00 -23.09 11.10
C LYS A 499 2.09 -23.61 10.15
N SER A 500 2.65 -22.76 9.30
CA SER A 500 3.72 -23.09 8.35
C SER A 500 4.55 -21.84 8.06
N PHE A 501 5.76 -22.04 7.57
CA PHE A 501 6.58 -20.97 7.01
C PHE A 501 7.42 -21.49 5.86
N GLY A 502 7.72 -20.66 4.85
CA GLY A 502 8.56 -21.10 3.75
C GLY A 502 8.97 -19.99 2.81
N ALA A 503 9.72 -20.39 1.78
CA ALA A 503 10.14 -19.49 0.71
C ALA A 503 10.14 -20.22 -0.64
N ALA A 504 9.91 -19.45 -1.72
CA ALA A 504 10.05 -19.91 -3.09
C ALA A 504 10.75 -18.84 -3.94
N PHE A 505 11.36 -19.24 -5.05
CA PHE A 505 11.88 -18.28 -6.01
C PHE A 505 10.78 -17.77 -6.96
N HIS A 506 10.85 -16.48 -7.28
CA HIS A 506 10.02 -15.80 -8.26
C HIS A 506 10.88 -15.06 -9.32
N PRO A 507 10.31 -14.61 -10.44
CA PRO A 507 11.09 -14.02 -11.55
C PRO A 507 11.58 -12.59 -11.31
N TYR A 508 11.10 -11.91 -10.29
CA TYR A 508 11.42 -10.50 -10.06
C TYR A 508 12.74 -10.30 -9.31
N PRO A 509 13.43 -9.14 -9.47
CA PRO A 509 14.71 -8.87 -8.81
C PRO A 509 14.56 -8.27 -7.39
N PHE A 510 13.49 -8.57 -6.68
CA PHE A 510 13.20 -8.11 -5.31
C PHE A 510 12.55 -9.22 -4.49
N GLY A 511 12.42 -9.04 -3.19
CA GLY A 511 11.70 -9.96 -2.28
C GLY A 511 10.27 -9.51 -2.05
N GLN A 512 9.47 -10.43 -1.51
CA GLN A 512 8.10 -10.17 -1.05
C GLN A 512 7.77 -11.10 0.10
N GLY A 513 7.42 -10.52 1.25
CA GLY A 513 7.05 -11.26 2.46
C GLY A 513 5.53 -11.43 2.57
N PHE A 514 4.98 -12.47 1.91
CA PHE A 514 3.56 -12.83 2.10
C PHE A 514 3.34 -13.59 3.42
N PRO A 515 2.12 -13.65 3.96
CA PRO A 515 1.82 -14.50 5.10
C PRO A 515 2.28 -15.93 4.83
N THR A 516 3.04 -16.52 5.71
CA THR A 516 3.59 -17.88 5.63
C THR A 516 4.57 -18.17 4.47
N MET A 517 4.72 -17.28 3.48
CA MET A 517 5.49 -17.58 2.26
C MET A 517 6.30 -16.36 1.78
N LEU A 518 7.62 -16.50 1.76
CA LEU A 518 8.47 -15.50 1.12
C LEU A 518 8.65 -15.82 -0.37
N MET A 519 8.50 -14.81 -1.21
CA MET A 519 8.86 -14.89 -2.62
C MET A 519 10.20 -14.19 -2.82
N LEU A 520 11.26 -14.98 -3.05
CA LEU A 520 12.64 -14.50 -3.05
C LEU A 520 13.18 -14.38 -4.48
N ALA A 521 13.93 -13.32 -4.73
CA ALA A 521 14.80 -13.26 -5.91
C ALA A 521 15.95 -14.27 -5.74
N PRO A 522 16.39 -14.96 -6.81
CA PRO A 522 17.61 -15.73 -6.80
C PRO A 522 18.81 -14.80 -6.56
N ALA A 523 19.33 -14.77 -5.33
CA ALA A 523 20.45 -13.94 -4.92
C ALA A 523 21.66 -14.82 -4.61
N ASP A 524 22.87 -14.35 -4.97
CA ASP A 524 24.11 -15.01 -4.62
C ASP A 524 24.38 -14.82 -3.11
N GLN A 525 24.66 -15.91 -2.41
CA GLN A 525 25.04 -15.93 -0.99
C GLN A 525 26.32 -15.12 -0.69
N ALA A 526 27.19 -14.98 -1.68
CA ALA A 526 28.41 -14.21 -1.57
C ALA A 526 28.20 -12.70 -1.52
N ALA A 527 27.02 -12.21 -1.91
CA ALA A 527 26.66 -10.82 -1.71
C ALA A 527 26.32 -10.59 -0.22
N GLY A 528 27.15 -9.83 0.49
CA GLY A 528 27.11 -9.62 1.95
C GLY A 528 25.82 -8.99 2.52
N GLY A 529 24.73 -9.05 1.82
CA GLY A 529 23.42 -8.59 2.24
C GLY A 529 22.31 -9.66 2.19
N THR A 530 22.60 -10.89 1.76
CA THR A 530 21.55 -11.90 1.52
C THR A 530 20.79 -12.29 2.79
N PHE A 531 21.45 -12.42 3.94
CA PHE A 531 20.78 -12.72 5.20
C PHE A 531 19.97 -11.51 5.72
N ALA A 532 20.46 -10.28 5.53
CA ALA A 532 19.69 -9.08 5.86
C ALA A 532 18.43 -8.96 4.98
N PHE A 533 18.52 -9.34 3.71
CA PHE A 533 17.38 -9.39 2.78
C PHE A 533 16.36 -10.45 3.22
N ILE A 534 16.79 -11.69 3.51
CA ILE A 534 15.88 -12.76 3.98
C ILE A 534 15.21 -12.35 5.29
N SER A 535 15.95 -11.77 6.24
CA SER A 535 15.38 -11.33 7.51
C SER A 535 14.43 -10.14 7.36
N HIS A 536 14.65 -9.24 6.39
CA HIS A 536 13.69 -8.18 6.05
C HIS A 536 12.35 -8.79 5.60
N GLU A 537 12.38 -9.72 4.65
CA GLU A 537 11.17 -10.38 4.17
C GLU A 537 10.51 -11.24 5.27
N THR A 538 11.29 -11.88 6.15
CA THR A 538 10.76 -12.59 7.31
C THR A 538 10.07 -11.65 8.30
N ALA A 539 10.61 -10.44 8.52
CA ALA A 539 10.03 -9.46 9.43
C ALA A 539 8.64 -8.99 8.98
N HIS A 540 8.35 -9.06 7.68
CA HIS A 540 7.01 -8.80 7.15
C HIS A 540 5.94 -9.77 7.67
N GLN A 541 6.30 -10.90 8.29
CA GLN A 541 5.32 -11.74 8.97
C GLN A 541 4.61 -10.96 10.09
N TRP A 542 5.33 -10.08 10.80
CA TRP A 542 4.76 -9.16 11.79
C TRP A 542 4.32 -7.83 11.14
N TRP A 543 5.20 -7.20 10.37
CA TRP A 543 5.04 -5.86 9.83
C TRP A 543 4.46 -5.89 8.42
N GLY A 544 3.17 -5.68 8.31
CA GLY A 544 2.41 -5.76 7.06
C GLY A 544 1.44 -6.94 7.01
N ASN A 545 1.77 -8.07 7.65
CA ASN A 545 0.89 -9.24 7.69
C ASN A 545 0.09 -9.34 9.00
N ILE A 546 0.72 -9.55 10.15
CA ILE A 546 0.01 -9.58 11.45
C ILE A 546 -0.55 -8.19 11.79
N VAL A 547 0.29 -7.16 11.71
CA VAL A 547 -0.10 -5.76 11.82
C VAL A 547 -0.03 -5.12 10.45
N ALA A 548 -1.16 -4.85 9.82
CA ALA A 548 -1.22 -4.13 8.55
C ALA A 548 -1.12 -2.61 8.77
N TRP A 549 -0.95 -1.87 7.68
CA TRP A 549 -1.01 -0.41 7.69
C TRP A 549 -2.38 0.07 7.20
N ARG A 550 -2.92 1.13 7.78
CA ARG A 550 -4.30 1.56 7.50
C ARG A 550 -4.43 2.30 6.16
N SER A 551 -3.42 3.06 5.79
CA SER A 551 -3.39 3.79 4.52
C SER A 551 -1.99 3.85 3.90
N TYR A 552 -1.88 4.34 2.66
CA TYR A 552 -0.58 4.55 2.00
C TYR A 552 0.37 5.44 2.83
N ARG A 553 -0.16 6.26 3.71
CA ARG A 553 0.59 7.14 4.62
C ARG A 553 1.30 6.37 5.72
N ASP A 554 0.77 5.20 6.05
CA ASP A 554 1.22 4.37 7.16
C ASP A 554 2.15 3.23 6.73
N GLN A 555 2.49 3.13 5.45
CA GLN A 555 3.32 2.04 4.90
C GLN A 555 4.70 1.90 5.55
N TRP A 556 5.23 2.96 6.16
CA TRP A 556 6.49 2.89 6.90
C TRP A 556 6.39 1.99 8.15
N LEU A 557 5.17 1.72 8.68
CA LEU A 557 4.91 0.73 9.74
C LEU A 557 5.15 -0.71 9.25
N SER A 558 5.18 -0.93 7.95
CA SER A 558 5.61 -2.19 7.35
C SER A 558 7.08 -2.12 6.92
N GLU A 559 7.38 -1.28 5.95
CA GLU A 559 8.68 -1.28 5.29
C GLU A 559 9.83 -0.74 6.15
N GLY A 560 9.60 0.34 6.87
CA GLY A 560 10.58 0.90 7.82
C GLY A 560 10.82 -0.03 9.00
N PHE A 561 9.77 -0.72 9.45
CA PHE A 561 9.83 -1.68 10.55
C PHE A 561 10.58 -2.96 10.13
N ALA A 562 10.26 -3.52 8.96
CA ALA A 562 11.00 -4.67 8.42
C ALA A 562 12.47 -4.33 8.17
N GLN A 563 12.74 -3.13 7.64
CA GLN A 563 14.09 -2.65 7.40
C GLN A 563 14.89 -2.49 8.71
N TYR A 564 14.30 -1.98 9.78
CA TYR A 564 14.99 -1.90 11.08
C TYR A 564 15.12 -3.27 11.74
N SER A 565 14.13 -4.14 11.60
CA SER A 565 14.20 -5.53 12.08
C SER A 565 15.38 -6.28 11.46
N SER A 566 15.64 -6.08 10.15
CA SER A 566 16.82 -6.68 9.49
C SER A 566 18.15 -6.14 10.04
N VAL A 567 18.19 -4.87 10.47
CA VAL A 567 19.38 -4.31 11.16
C VAL A 567 19.60 -4.97 12.51
N LEU A 568 18.54 -5.15 13.30
CA LEU A 568 18.62 -5.84 14.60
C LEU A 568 19.10 -7.27 14.44
N TYR A 569 18.53 -8.01 13.50
CA TYR A 569 18.94 -9.38 13.19
C TYR A 569 20.40 -9.43 12.72
N THR A 570 20.83 -8.53 11.84
CA THR A 570 22.21 -8.44 11.34
C THR A 570 23.20 -8.23 12.47
N GLY A 571 22.88 -7.38 13.44
CA GLY A 571 23.75 -7.12 14.58
C GLY A 571 23.96 -8.34 15.48
N LEU A 572 22.93 -9.21 15.58
CA LEU A 572 23.01 -10.47 16.31
C LEU A 572 23.69 -11.58 15.49
N ARG A 573 23.32 -11.68 14.19
CA ARG A 573 23.71 -12.77 13.29
C ARG A 573 25.18 -12.71 12.86
N ASP A 574 25.72 -11.51 12.66
CA ASP A 574 27.09 -11.27 12.23
C ASP A 574 27.84 -10.42 13.27
N LYS A 575 28.29 -9.25 12.90
CA LYS A 575 29.04 -8.35 13.78
C LYS A 575 28.28 -7.02 13.94
N PRO A 576 28.40 -6.36 15.09
CA PRO A 576 27.83 -5.01 15.27
C PRO A 576 28.27 -4.02 14.18
N GLN A 577 29.48 -4.20 13.64
CA GLN A 577 30.01 -3.38 12.55
C GLN A 577 29.20 -3.50 11.26
N THR A 578 28.72 -4.70 10.90
CA THR A 578 27.89 -4.93 9.71
C THR A 578 26.54 -4.20 9.84
N ALA A 579 25.90 -4.26 11.00
CA ALA A 579 24.70 -3.48 11.27
C ALA A 579 24.97 -1.97 11.22
N ALA A 580 26.12 -1.51 11.74
CA ALA A 580 26.52 -0.11 11.67
C ALA A 580 26.79 0.35 10.21
N GLU A 581 27.30 -0.54 9.35
CA GLU A 581 27.48 -0.28 7.92
C GLU A 581 26.13 -0.12 7.22
N LEU A 582 25.18 -1.03 7.44
CA LEU A 582 23.81 -0.90 6.91
C LEU A 582 23.16 0.43 7.30
N LEU A 583 23.26 0.82 8.56
CA LEU A 583 22.72 2.10 9.04
C LEU A 583 23.41 3.31 8.40
N ARG A 584 24.73 3.22 8.17
CA ARG A 584 25.48 4.27 7.48
C ARG A 584 25.02 4.41 6.02
N ASP A 585 24.83 3.28 5.33
CA ASP A 585 24.35 3.26 3.94
C ASP A 585 22.92 3.82 3.83
N MET A 586 22.03 3.45 4.76
CA MET A 586 20.68 4.02 4.85
C MET A 586 20.74 5.54 5.00
N ARG A 587 21.55 6.05 5.96
CA ARG A 587 21.74 7.48 6.14
C ARG A 587 22.33 8.15 4.90
N GLN A 588 23.33 7.55 4.25
CA GLN A 588 23.95 8.08 3.05
C GLN A 588 22.96 8.18 1.89
N SER A 589 22.03 7.25 1.77
CA SER A 589 20.99 7.30 0.75
C SER A 589 20.11 8.55 0.87
N LEU A 590 19.85 9.02 2.10
CA LEU A 590 19.04 10.22 2.35
C LEU A 590 19.76 11.52 1.96
N LEU A 591 21.09 11.52 2.04
CA LEU A 591 21.93 12.69 1.74
C LEU A 591 22.20 12.85 0.24
N GLY A 592 22.03 11.79 -0.55
CA GLY A 592 22.21 11.80 -2.00
C GLY A 592 21.10 12.60 -2.72
N PRO A 593 21.34 13.05 -3.95
CA PRO A 593 20.36 13.76 -4.74
C PRO A 593 19.24 12.81 -5.22
N PRO A 594 17.99 13.30 -5.36
CA PRO A 594 16.93 12.53 -5.98
C PRO A 594 17.27 12.23 -7.45
N ARG A 595 16.81 11.10 -7.96
CA ARG A 595 16.90 10.80 -9.39
C ARG A 595 15.71 11.40 -10.13
N THR A 596 15.98 12.00 -11.28
CA THR A 596 14.96 12.53 -12.20
C THR A 596 15.10 11.83 -13.55
N LEU A 597 14.17 12.10 -14.45
CA LEU A 597 14.23 11.57 -15.83
C LEU A 597 15.48 11.97 -16.61
N THR A 598 16.03 13.14 -16.30
CA THR A 598 17.18 13.73 -17.01
C THR A 598 18.50 13.57 -16.27
N GLY A 599 18.52 12.83 -15.14
CA GLY A 599 19.70 12.59 -14.31
C GLY A 599 19.48 12.91 -12.83
N ALA A 600 20.50 13.43 -12.16
CA ALA A 600 20.41 13.82 -10.76
C ALA A 600 19.60 15.11 -10.59
N GLY A 601 18.65 15.09 -9.65
CA GLY A 601 17.89 16.27 -9.22
C GLY A 601 18.72 17.19 -8.30
N ARG A 602 18.10 18.25 -7.82
CA ARG A 602 18.70 19.18 -6.86
C ARG A 602 18.31 18.81 -5.43
N GLY A 603 19.18 19.10 -4.48
CA GLY A 603 18.96 18.86 -3.05
C GLY A 603 19.18 17.40 -2.65
N ARG A 604 18.69 17.02 -1.49
CA ARG A 604 18.83 15.69 -0.90
C ARG A 604 17.51 14.91 -1.05
N LEU A 605 17.59 13.59 -1.09
CA LEU A 605 16.39 12.72 -1.06
C LEU A 605 15.53 12.98 0.19
N ASN A 606 16.16 13.26 1.35
CA ASN A 606 15.44 13.63 2.57
C ASN A 606 14.50 14.83 2.39
N ASP A 607 14.85 15.78 1.53
CA ASP A 607 14.11 17.04 1.35
C ASP A 607 12.93 16.90 0.35
N VAL A 608 12.75 15.71 -0.23
CA VAL A 608 11.66 15.43 -1.16
C VAL A 608 10.30 15.51 -0.47
N GLY A 609 10.20 15.05 0.77
CA GLY A 609 8.99 15.11 1.56
C GLY A 609 9.08 14.27 2.83
N PRO A 610 8.14 14.43 3.76
CA PRO A 610 8.07 13.61 4.97
C PRO A 610 7.59 12.19 4.66
N ILE A 611 7.91 11.25 5.55
CA ILE A 611 7.56 9.82 5.44
C ILE A 611 6.06 9.62 5.17
N ILE A 612 5.21 10.42 5.81
CA ILE A 612 3.74 10.36 5.73
C ILE A 612 3.17 10.53 4.31
N LEU A 613 3.98 10.98 3.34
CA LEU A 613 3.56 11.05 1.93
C LEU A 613 3.55 9.68 1.23
N GLY A 614 4.16 8.64 1.82
CA GLY A 614 4.12 7.29 1.29
C GLY A 614 4.51 7.19 -0.18
N HIS A 615 3.72 6.50 -0.99
CA HIS A 615 3.96 6.34 -2.44
C HIS A 615 4.06 7.65 -3.22
N ARG A 616 3.44 8.73 -2.73
CA ARG A 616 3.51 10.04 -3.38
C ARG A 616 4.91 10.68 -3.35
N LEU A 617 5.83 10.14 -2.55
CA LEU A 617 7.25 10.51 -2.57
C LEU A 617 7.92 10.20 -3.91
N ASN A 618 7.48 9.13 -4.58
CA ASN A 618 7.92 8.87 -5.94
C ASN A 618 7.15 9.74 -6.94
N SER A 619 7.88 10.56 -7.67
CA SER A 619 7.33 11.45 -8.69
C SER A 619 8.25 11.51 -9.91
N SER A 620 7.84 12.22 -10.94
CA SER A 620 8.69 12.52 -12.10
C SER A 620 9.98 13.31 -11.74
N GLN A 621 10.02 13.89 -10.55
CA GLN A 621 11.15 14.66 -10.02
C GLN A 621 11.96 13.92 -8.94
N SER A 622 11.53 12.74 -8.50
CA SER A 622 12.12 12.05 -7.33
C SER A 622 11.96 10.54 -7.40
N PHE A 623 12.61 9.89 -8.35
CA PHE A 623 12.66 8.42 -8.38
C PHE A 623 13.44 7.85 -7.21
N GLY A 624 12.94 6.79 -6.60
CA GLY A 624 13.56 6.11 -5.47
C GLY A 624 13.38 6.83 -4.12
N ALA A 625 12.67 7.95 -4.08
CA ALA A 625 12.42 8.66 -2.82
C ALA A 625 11.54 7.85 -1.86
N TYR A 626 10.60 7.05 -2.37
CA TYR A 626 9.81 6.14 -1.55
C TYR A 626 10.70 5.16 -0.78
N GLN A 627 11.60 4.46 -1.47
CA GLN A 627 12.51 3.52 -0.82
C GLN A 627 13.44 4.22 0.19
N ALA A 628 14.01 5.36 -0.17
CA ALA A 628 14.89 6.09 0.73
C ALA A 628 14.17 6.58 2.00
N LEU A 629 12.91 7.05 1.88
CA LEU A 629 12.21 7.70 2.99
C LEU A 629 11.31 6.74 3.78
N VAL A 630 10.55 5.89 3.11
CA VAL A 630 9.66 4.94 3.80
C VAL A 630 10.46 3.81 4.43
N TYR A 631 11.42 3.23 3.71
CA TYR A 631 12.29 2.15 4.22
C TYR A 631 13.41 2.70 5.11
N ASN A 632 14.38 3.44 4.51
CA ASN A 632 15.62 3.77 5.19
C ASN A 632 15.42 4.84 6.28
N LYS A 633 14.72 5.95 5.99
CA LYS A 633 14.42 6.94 7.04
C LYS A 633 13.47 6.36 8.10
N GLY A 634 12.47 5.53 7.68
CA GLY A 634 11.60 4.82 8.61
C GLY A 634 12.40 3.97 9.60
N ALA A 635 13.37 3.19 9.12
CA ALA A 635 14.27 2.39 9.97
C ALA A 635 15.11 3.27 10.91
N LEU A 636 15.64 4.40 10.43
CA LEU A 636 16.42 5.33 11.25
C LEU A 636 15.57 6.05 12.29
N VAL A 637 14.28 6.30 12.01
CA VAL A 637 13.31 6.81 13.00
C VAL A 637 13.08 5.79 14.10
N LEU A 638 12.91 4.52 13.77
CA LEU A 638 12.81 3.45 14.77
C LEU A 638 14.10 3.30 15.59
N ARG A 639 15.28 3.44 14.97
CA ARG A 639 16.54 3.45 15.70
C ARG A 639 16.59 4.58 16.75
N MET A 640 16.16 5.79 16.40
CA MET A 640 16.08 6.90 17.35
C MET A 640 15.07 6.62 18.47
N LEU A 641 13.92 6.02 18.13
CA LEU A 641 12.91 5.63 19.12
C LEU A 641 13.43 4.54 20.04
N HIS A 642 14.18 3.59 19.53
CA HIS A 642 14.89 2.56 20.30
C HIS A 642 15.83 3.21 21.34
N TYR A 643 16.64 4.17 20.90
CA TYR A 643 17.49 4.94 21.80
C TYR A 643 16.70 5.69 22.90
N LEU A 644 15.57 6.32 22.55
CA LEU A 644 14.74 7.06 23.50
C LEU A 644 14.05 6.17 24.56
N LEU A 645 13.85 4.90 24.25
CA LEU A 645 13.25 3.90 25.15
C LEU A 645 14.28 3.11 25.97
N SER A 646 15.54 3.22 25.62
CA SER A 646 16.67 2.59 26.30
C SER A 646 17.21 3.47 27.43
N ASP A 647 18.05 2.90 28.31
CA ASP A 647 18.82 3.73 29.25
C ASP A 647 20.00 4.38 28.51
N PRO A 648 20.02 5.71 28.40
CA PRO A 648 21.11 6.40 27.69
C PRO A 648 22.46 6.31 28.39
N ALA A 649 22.50 5.88 29.67
CA ALA A 649 23.74 5.61 30.39
C ALA A 649 24.32 4.22 30.11
N ALA A 650 23.52 3.31 29.56
CA ALA A 650 23.95 1.98 29.13
C ALA A 650 24.18 1.96 27.61
N ASP A 651 24.94 0.98 27.11
CA ASP A 651 24.99 0.71 25.69
C ASP A 651 23.68 0.05 25.25
N PRO A 652 22.85 0.70 24.41
CA PRO A 652 21.54 0.17 24.04
C PRO A 652 21.59 -1.19 23.31
N ILE A 653 22.68 -1.50 22.62
CA ILE A 653 22.84 -2.79 21.92
C ILE A 653 23.18 -3.92 22.89
N VAL A 654 23.85 -3.62 24.01
CA VAL A 654 24.38 -4.62 24.96
C VAL A 654 23.42 -4.84 26.13
N SER A 655 22.59 -3.84 26.50
CA SER A 655 21.80 -3.88 27.73
C SER A 655 20.46 -4.62 27.64
N GLY A 656 20.24 -5.36 26.53
CA GLY A 656 18.99 -6.11 26.34
C GLY A 656 17.76 -5.18 26.37
N ASP A 657 17.31 -4.80 25.26
CA ASP A 657 16.38 -3.76 24.92
C ASP A 657 14.96 -3.87 25.44
N GLY A 658 14.81 -4.20 26.66
CA GLY A 658 13.55 -4.41 27.31
C GLY A 658 12.49 -3.32 27.06
N GLY A 659 12.90 -2.07 26.90
CA GLY A 659 11.99 -0.95 26.61
C GLY A 659 11.42 -0.96 25.20
N PHE A 660 12.28 -0.99 24.21
CA PHE A 660 11.89 -1.00 22.81
C PHE A 660 11.16 -2.29 22.41
N ASN A 661 11.73 -3.46 22.73
CA ASN A 661 11.11 -4.73 22.38
C ASN A 661 9.74 -4.92 23.04
N ARG A 662 9.56 -4.50 24.32
CA ARG A 662 8.24 -4.51 24.97
C ARG A 662 7.24 -3.59 24.28
N MET A 663 7.67 -2.41 23.83
CA MET A 663 6.79 -1.51 23.04
C MET A 663 6.37 -2.16 21.73
N MET A 664 7.30 -2.76 21.00
CA MET A 664 7.02 -3.40 19.68
C MET A 664 6.11 -4.62 19.87
N ALA A 665 6.34 -5.44 20.90
CA ALA A 665 5.47 -6.58 21.22
C ALA A 665 4.06 -6.12 21.65
N ALA A 666 3.96 -5.05 22.42
CA ALA A 666 2.66 -4.47 22.80
C ALA A 666 1.90 -3.93 21.58
N PHE A 667 2.61 -3.34 20.60
CA PHE A 667 2.01 -2.87 19.36
C PHE A 667 1.48 -4.04 18.52
N VAL A 668 2.24 -5.14 18.42
CA VAL A 668 1.78 -6.37 17.74
C VAL A 668 0.55 -6.94 18.43
N GLU A 669 0.53 -7.02 19.77
CA GLU A 669 -0.60 -7.59 20.50
C GLU A 669 -1.87 -6.75 20.37
N GLU A 670 -1.74 -5.41 20.40
CA GLU A 670 -2.89 -4.49 20.32
C GLU A 670 -3.52 -4.45 18.93
N PHE A 671 -2.70 -4.60 17.87
CA PHE A 671 -3.13 -4.51 16.47
C PHE A 671 -3.01 -5.84 15.72
N ARG A 672 -2.97 -6.96 16.43
CA ARG A 672 -2.95 -8.29 15.83
C ARG A 672 -4.16 -8.48 14.92
N ASP A 673 -3.91 -8.92 13.68
CA ASP A 673 -4.91 -9.19 12.66
C ASP A 673 -5.77 -7.97 12.27
N ASP A 674 -5.24 -6.77 12.55
CA ASP A 674 -5.86 -5.49 12.22
C ASP A 674 -4.86 -4.56 11.49
N ALA A 675 -5.32 -3.38 11.10
CA ALA A 675 -4.51 -2.34 10.50
C ALA A 675 -4.30 -1.17 11.46
N ALA A 676 -3.05 -0.71 11.57
CA ALA A 676 -2.68 0.42 12.40
C ALA A 676 -2.31 1.66 11.58
N SER A 677 -2.61 2.83 12.11
CA SER A 677 -2.11 4.12 11.62
C SER A 677 -0.84 4.55 12.35
N THR A 678 -0.16 5.53 11.79
CA THR A 678 0.97 6.21 12.47
C THR A 678 0.56 6.80 13.82
N ASP A 679 -0.67 7.27 13.96
CA ASP A 679 -1.19 7.83 15.21
C ASP A 679 -1.47 6.73 16.27
N ASP A 680 -1.91 5.55 15.84
CA ASP A 680 -2.05 4.38 16.71
C ASP A 680 -0.68 3.95 17.26
N PHE A 681 0.32 3.84 16.37
CA PHE A 681 1.70 3.55 16.80
C PHE A 681 2.25 4.61 17.76
N ARG A 682 2.02 5.90 17.48
CA ARG A 682 2.39 7.00 18.38
C ARG A 682 1.75 6.87 19.75
N ALA A 683 0.48 6.44 19.82
CA ALA A 683 -0.22 6.24 21.08
C ALA A 683 0.44 5.13 21.92
N VAL A 684 0.78 3.99 21.31
CA VAL A 684 1.54 2.91 21.96
C VAL A 684 2.91 3.40 22.41
N ALA A 685 3.66 4.07 21.53
CA ALA A 685 4.99 4.60 21.85
C ALA A 685 4.95 5.59 23.02
N ASN A 686 3.96 6.46 23.10
CA ASN A 686 3.77 7.40 24.21
C ASN A 686 3.60 6.67 25.57
N ARG A 687 2.79 5.61 25.62
CA ARG A 687 2.58 4.83 26.85
C ARG A 687 3.88 4.22 27.38
N HIS A 688 4.69 3.67 26.49
CA HIS A 688 5.98 3.06 26.87
C HIS A 688 7.07 4.09 27.16
N PHE A 689 7.07 5.21 26.44
CA PHE A 689 8.04 6.29 26.64
C PHE A 689 7.85 7.00 27.98
N ALA A 690 6.62 7.17 28.47
CA ALA A 690 6.32 7.91 29.69
C ALA A 690 7.10 7.43 30.94
N SER A 691 7.48 6.14 30.99
CA SER A 691 8.29 5.54 32.05
C SER A 691 9.78 5.33 31.66
N SER A 692 10.20 5.77 30.48
CA SER A 692 11.58 5.61 30.05
C SER A 692 12.56 6.46 30.85
N PRO A 693 13.83 6.05 31.00
CA PRO A 693 14.85 6.88 31.66
C PRO A 693 15.02 8.27 31.03
N VAL A 694 14.84 8.37 29.71
CA VAL A 694 14.89 9.66 29.00
C VAL A 694 13.70 10.54 29.42
N ALA A 695 12.49 10.03 29.44
CA ALA A 695 11.30 10.77 29.83
C ALA A 695 11.44 11.32 31.26
N VAL A 696 11.90 10.47 32.19
CA VAL A 696 12.11 10.86 33.60
C VAL A 696 13.14 11.98 33.70
N ARG A 697 14.26 11.91 32.98
CA ARG A 697 15.31 12.94 32.97
C ARG A 697 14.89 14.23 32.31
N THR A 698 14.05 14.18 31.28
CA THR A 698 13.64 15.35 30.50
C THR A 698 12.39 16.04 31.04
N GLY A 699 11.64 15.36 31.92
CA GLY A 699 10.30 15.79 32.30
C GLY A 699 9.27 15.76 31.16
N THR A 700 9.56 15.05 30.07
CA THR A 700 8.73 14.94 28.89
C THR A 700 8.18 13.53 28.79
N ASN A 701 6.87 13.37 28.87
CA ASN A 701 6.22 12.04 28.88
C ASN A 701 5.51 11.71 27.56
N GLN A 702 5.71 12.50 26.53
CA GLN A 702 5.05 12.37 25.22
C GLN A 702 6.04 12.52 24.07
N LEU A 703 5.84 11.77 23.01
CA LEU A 703 6.64 11.77 21.78
C LEU A 703 6.00 12.55 20.62
N ASN A 704 4.97 13.37 20.87
CA ASN A 704 4.30 14.12 19.81
C ASN A 704 5.28 15.02 19.02
N TRP A 705 6.25 15.62 19.73
CA TRP A 705 7.34 16.39 19.13
C TRP A 705 8.20 15.53 18.19
N PHE A 706 8.50 14.28 18.60
CA PHE A 706 9.33 13.35 17.85
C PHE A 706 8.67 12.96 16.53
N PHE A 707 7.40 12.50 16.57
CA PHE A 707 6.66 12.14 15.37
C PHE A 707 6.49 13.33 14.43
N ARG A 708 6.14 14.53 14.97
CA ARG A 708 6.04 15.75 14.17
C ARG A 708 7.33 16.01 13.39
N GLN A 709 8.48 15.95 14.05
CA GLN A 709 9.78 16.26 13.46
C GLN A 709 10.24 15.21 12.43
N TRP A 710 10.09 13.95 12.76
CA TRP A 710 10.74 12.89 11.99
C TRP A 710 9.83 12.18 10.99
N VAL A 711 8.51 12.18 11.20
CA VAL A 711 7.52 11.51 10.34
C VAL A 711 6.74 12.51 9.48
N TYR A 712 6.41 13.69 10.04
CA TYR A 712 5.57 14.70 9.36
C TYR A 712 6.36 15.86 8.75
N GLN A 713 7.65 16.00 9.02
CA GLN A 713 8.53 17.06 8.50
C GLN A 713 9.79 16.50 7.84
N THR A 714 10.52 17.36 7.12
CA THR A 714 11.74 17.00 6.36
C THR A 714 13.03 17.50 7.02
N GLY A 715 12.98 18.09 8.21
CA GLY A 715 14.15 18.61 8.90
C GLY A 715 15.25 17.54 9.05
N LEU A 716 16.51 17.92 8.83
CA LEU A 716 17.67 17.08 9.05
C LEU A 716 18.76 17.93 9.75
N PRO A 717 18.94 17.75 11.09
CA PRO A 717 19.84 18.58 11.86
C PRO A 717 21.31 18.34 11.53
N SER A 718 22.13 19.38 11.67
CA SER A 718 23.58 19.28 11.82
C SER A 718 23.94 19.67 13.24
N TYR A 719 24.74 18.83 13.90
CA TYR A 719 25.19 19.06 15.27
C TYR A 719 26.67 19.38 15.34
N ARG A 720 27.03 20.38 16.17
CA ARG A 720 28.41 20.73 16.47
C ARG A 720 28.58 21.00 17.95
N MET A 721 29.40 20.20 18.63
CA MET A 721 29.72 20.37 20.04
C MET A 721 31.06 21.05 20.23
N GLU A 722 31.11 22.10 21.06
CA GLU A 722 32.33 22.69 21.56
C GLU A 722 32.38 22.49 23.08
N TYR A 723 33.51 21.99 23.62
CA TYR A 723 33.62 21.67 25.04
C TYR A 723 34.96 22.03 25.63
N GLN A 724 34.99 22.20 26.97
CA GLN A 724 36.19 22.38 27.81
C GLN A 724 36.18 21.37 28.93
N VAL A 725 37.36 21.08 29.48
CA VAL A 725 37.58 20.15 30.58
C VAL A 725 38.38 20.86 31.66
N ALA A 726 37.81 21.04 32.84
CA ALA A 726 38.46 21.69 34.01
C ALA A 726 38.53 20.70 35.18
N ASP A 727 39.68 20.63 35.84
CA ASP A 727 39.87 19.89 37.10
C ASP A 727 39.10 20.58 38.23
N GLN A 728 38.53 19.79 39.11
CA GLN A 728 37.81 20.19 40.31
C GLN A 728 38.47 19.57 41.53
N ALA A 729 38.04 20.04 42.74
CA ALA A 729 38.51 19.45 43.99
C ALA A 729 38.22 17.91 44.08
N GLU A 730 39.03 17.19 44.83
CA GLU A 730 38.88 15.74 45.10
C GLU A 730 39.03 14.85 43.85
N GLY A 731 39.72 15.33 42.80
CA GLY A 731 39.97 14.54 41.60
C GLY A 731 38.80 14.45 40.64
N ALA A 732 37.67 15.11 40.93
CA ALA A 732 36.57 15.25 39.97
C ALA A 732 36.97 16.16 38.81
N VAL A 733 36.25 16.03 37.68
CA VAL A 733 36.46 16.83 36.50
C VAL A 733 35.13 17.37 36.01
N LEU A 734 35.13 18.66 35.63
CA LEU A 734 33.96 19.33 35.06
C LEU A 734 34.14 19.40 33.54
N VAL A 735 33.22 18.87 32.78
CA VAL A 735 33.09 19.06 31.34
C VAL A 735 31.95 20.06 31.10
N THR A 736 32.26 21.18 30.50
CA THR A 736 31.27 22.19 30.11
C THR A 736 31.33 22.40 28.59
N GLY A 737 30.21 22.73 27.99
CA GLY A 737 30.18 22.96 26.56
C GLY A 737 28.85 23.45 26.03
N THR A 738 28.82 23.62 24.70
CA THR A 738 27.64 24.04 23.95
C THR A 738 27.49 23.12 22.74
N VAL A 739 26.30 22.63 22.55
CA VAL A 739 25.89 21.93 21.32
C VAL A 739 25.08 22.90 20.47
N PHE A 740 25.54 23.16 19.26
CA PHE A 740 24.86 23.94 18.24
C PHE A 740 24.05 23.02 17.33
N GLN A 741 22.87 23.48 16.89
CA GLN A 741 21.95 22.76 16.02
C GLN A 741 21.54 23.67 14.86
N ASP A 742 21.80 23.23 13.64
CA ASP A 742 21.54 23.95 12.40
C ASP A 742 20.60 23.14 11.47
N ASN A 743 20.06 23.78 10.43
CA ASN A 743 19.26 23.18 9.34
C ASN A 743 17.87 22.65 9.74
N VAL A 744 17.34 23.08 10.88
CA VAL A 744 16.02 22.68 11.38
C VAL A 744 15.26 23.86 11.98
N PRO A 745 13.92 23.79 12.12
CA PRO A 745 13.12 24.82 12.79
C PRO A 745 13.58 25.11 14.23
N ALA A 746 13.32 26.32 14.69
CA ALA A 746 13.76 26.80 16.02
C ALA A 746 13.16 26.02 17.22
N ASP A 747 12.05 25.33 17.02
CA ASP A 747 11.41 24.47 18.01
C ASP A 747 11.87 23.00 17.97
N TRP A 748 12.81 22.67 17.07
CA TRP A 748 13.38 21.33 16.96
C TRP A 748 14.14 20.95 18.25
N MET A 749 13.92 19.73 18.70
CA MET A 749 14.55 19.24 19.93
C MET A 749 14.95 17.76 19.78
N MET A 750 16.07 17.39 20.43
CA MET A 750 16.51 15.99 20.50
C MET A 750 17.44 15.79 21.71
N PRO A 751 17.25 14.74 22.51
CA PRO A 751 18.28 14.27 23.44
C PRO A 751 19.42 13.61 22.66
N VAL A 752 20.61 14.23 22.65
CA VAL A 752 21.76 13.76 21.88
C VAL A 752 22.79 13.12 22.81
N PRO A 753 23.28 11.90 22.56
CA PRO A 753 24.22 11.22 23.44
C PRO A 753 25.63 11.84 23.36
N VAL A 754 26.28 11.92 24.52
CA VAL A 754 27.70 12.28 24.64
C VAL A 754 28.45 11.09 25.25
N VAL A 755 29.50 10.65 24.61
CA VAL A 755 30.33 9.53 25.04
C VAL A 755 31.70 10.03 25.50
N PHE A 756 32.08 9.62 26.69
CA PHE A 756 33.38 9.88 27.30
C PHE A 756 34.24 8.61 27.24
N THR A 757 35.43 8.70 26.72
CA THR A 757 36.42 7.62 26.76
C THR A 757 37.48 7.93 27.80
N PHE A 758 37.75 7.00 28.68
CA PHE A 758 38.76 7.08 29.73
C PHE A 758 39.93 6.16 29.45
N ASP A 759 40.93 6.14 30.35
CA ASP A 759 42.04 5.20 30.28
C ASP A 759 41.57 3.75 30.46
N GLY A 760 42.20 2.82 29.72
CA GLY A 760 41.82 1.42 29.71
C GLY A 760 40.51 1.12 28.99
N ASP A 761 40.18 1.94 27.97
CA ASP A 761 39.01 1.80 27.08
C ASP A 761 37.64 1.79 27.82
N ARG A 762 37.65 2.29 29.05
CA ARG A 762 36.40 2.51 29.77
C ARG A 762 35.62 3.64 29.14
N THR A 763 34.31 3.47 29.01
CA THR A 763 33.42 4.50 28.48
C THR A 763 32.39 4.93 29.50
N GLY A 764 31.98 6.19 29.44
CA GLY A 764 30.84 6.74 30.16
C GLY A 764 29.90 7.41 29.16
N ARG A 765 28.61 7.39 29.43
CA ARG A 765 27.60 7.98 28.56
C ARG A 765 26.74 8.98 29.33
N SER A 766 26.37 10.06 28.64
CA SER A 766 25.41 11.05 29.15
C SER A 766 24.61 11.60 27.96
N VAL A 767 23.68 12.52 28.24
CA VAL A 767 22.77 13.08 27.24
C VAL A 767 22.74 14.59 27.37
N VAL A 768 22.81 15.30 26.25
CA VAL A 768 22.54 16.73 26.14
C VAL A 768 21.17 16.93 25.51
N HIS A 769 20.28 17.66 26.18
CA HIS A 769 18.99 18.05 25.61
C HIS A 769 19.19 19.25 24.71
N VAL A 770 19.30 19.00 23.41
CA VAL A 770 19.45 20.03 22.41
C VAL A 770 18.07 20.56 22.01
N ARG A 771 17.86 21.87 22.12
CA ARG A 771 16.65 22.56 21.70
C ARG A 771 17.01 23.90 21.09
N GLY A 772 16.40 24.23 19.95
CA GLY A 772 16.69 25.45 19.23
C GLY A 772 18.12 25.48 18.66
N ALA A 773 18.66 26.68 18.40
CA ALA A 773 19.95 26.84 17.72
C ALA A 773 21.15 26.39 18.56
N SER A 774 21.06 26.42 19.90
CA SER A 774 22.14 25.99 20.79
C SER A 774 21.63 25.59 22.17
N SER A 775 22.35 24.70 22.84
CA SER A 775 22.10 24.27 24.22
C SER A 775 23.42 24.09 24.96
N THR A 776 23.57 24.70 26.14
CA THR A 776 24.72 24.53 27.01
C THR A 776 24.56 23.30 27.91
N PHE A 777 25.66 22.70 28.31
CA PHE A 777 25.67 21.58 29.25
C PHE A 777 26.83 21.67 30.25
N GLU A 778 26.63 21.05 31.38
CA GLU A 778 27.62 20.84 32.44
C GLU A 778 27.53 19.40 32.94
N MET A 779 28.68 18.69 32.98
CA MET A 779 28.74 17.31 33.44
C MET A 779 29.94 17.11 34.35
N ARG A 780 29.69 16.59 35.55
CA ARG A 780 30.72 16.22 36.51
C ARG A 780 31.11 14.77 36.30
N LEU A 781 32.38 14.50 36.08
CA LEU A 781 32.95 13.20 35.89
C LEU A 781 33.90 12.81 37.04
N PRO A 782 33.96 11.50 37.40
CA PRO A 782 34.83 11.05 38.49
C PRO A 782 36.32 11.08 38.11
N MET A 783 36.67 11.21 36.81
CA MET A 783 38.02 11.28 36.30
C MET A 783 38.06 12.01 34.96
N ARG A 784 39.27 12.45 34.54
CA ARG A 784 39.50 13.16 33.31
C ARG A 784 39.28 12.23 32.09
N PRO A 785 38.42 12.57 31.13
CA PRO A 785 38.24 11.82 29.90
C PRO A 785 39.44 12.08 28.94
N ARG A 786 39.87 11.04 28.23
CA ARG A 786 40.81 11.14 27.10
C ARG A 786 40.15 11.78 25.88
N ASN A 787 38.88 11.43 25.66
CA ASN A 787 38.10 11.91 24.54
C ASN A 787 36.63 12.14 24.94
N VAL A 788 36.00 13.13 24.33
CA VAL A 788 34.56 13.41 24.46
C VAL A 788 34.01 13.54 23.07
N GLN A 789 32.96 12.77 22.76
CA GLN A 789 32.37 12.75 21.42
C GLN A 789 30.86 12.89 21.50
N LEU A 790 30.29 13.65 20.57
CA LEU A 790 28.85 13.78 20.39
C LEU A 790 28.38 12.70 19.40
N ASP A 791 27.49 11.84 19.86
CA ASP A 791 26.85 10.76 19.09
C ASP A 791 27.80 9.96 18.16
N PRO A 792 28.88 9.37 18.71
CA PRO A 792 29.84 8.63 17.87
C PRO A 792 29.25 7.37 17.26
N ASP A 793 28.21 6.80 17.88
CA ASP A 793 27.52 5.58 17.43
C ASP A 793 26.41 5.85 16.41
N GLY A 794 26.15 7.14 16.07
CA GLY A 794 25.14 7.55 15.10
C GLY A 794 23.72 7.11 15.47
N TRP A 795 23.33 7.23 16.75
CA TRP A 795 21.98 6.96 17.20
C TRP A 795 20.98 7.96 16.64
N ILE A 796 21.41 9.21 16.48
CA ILE A 796 20.56 10.31 16.01
C ILE A 796 20.77 10.54 14.51
N LEU A 797 19.69 10.51 13.75
CA LEU A 797 19.75 10.88 12.34
C LEU A 797 20.12 12.36 12.20
N SER A 798 21.26 12.61 11.59
CA SER A 798 21.79 13.95 11.34
C SER A 798 22.51 14.05 10.01
N GLU A 799 22.57 15.23 9.43
CA GLU A 799 23.40 15.50 8.26
C GLU A 799 24.89 15.35 8.60
N ARG A 800 25.28 15.96 9.73
CA ARG A 800 26.66 15.95 10.23
C ARG A 800 26.71 16.08 11.74
N THR A 801 27.65 15.38 12.36
CA THR A 801 28.00 15.56 13.77
C THR A 801 29.48 15.88 13.89
N ALA A 802 29.85 16.89 14.65
CA ALA A 802 31.23 17.32 14.86
C ALA A 802 31.47 17.67 16.34
N THR A 803 32.68 17.40 16.81
CA THR A 803 33.11 17.70 18.19
C THR A 803 34.45 18.43 18.15
N THR A 804 34.56 19.51 18.94
CA THR A 804 35.79 20.32 19.06
C THR A 804 36.07 20.60 20.54
N ARG A 805 37.28 20.30 20.98
CA ARG A 805 37.76 20.70 22.31
C ARG A 805 38.35 22.11 22.20
N LYS A 806 37.94 23.04 23.09
CA LYS A 806 38.50 24.39 23.24
C LYS A 806 39.56 24.46 24.32
#